data_dee8c43e18f199fe6445bcd0b8b12d74
#
_entry.id   dee8c43e18f199fe6445bcd0b8b12d74
#
_cell.length_a   1.000
_cell.length_b   1.000
_cell.length_c   1.000
_cell.angle_alpha   90.00
_cell.angle_beta   90.00
_cell.angle_gamma   90.00
#
_symmetry.space_group_name_H-M   'P 1'
#
loop_
_entity.id
_entity.type
_entity.pdbx_description
1 polymer ?
#
loop_
_entity_poly.entity_id
_entity_poly.type
_entity_poly.pdbx_seq_one_letter_code
_entity_poly.pdbx_strand_id
1 'polypeptide(L)'
;MYICQLCLSQKWREAGISKIISYKVKNMKALSRMITIAGIAAAFASCSSDEAAQNSEFKYLIDEFADLKIMRYQVPGWDALSLQQKEYVYHLSEAAKYGRDIIWMQNCKYNLQIRKTLENILANYEGDRTCEDWVKFETYAKRVFFSNGIHHHYAEDKFFPECSQDYFHDLMAAVGEDDAELEYFIYDPGVYPARKVMDGKDIVAESAVNFYENVTRAEVEALYASMVDPSDKTPVSYGLNSRVIKGEDGVVREEVYKVGGLYGAALEKICAELEKAAAVAENDTQKAYIADLVAYYQSGDLTLWDEYNIKWVNDTLGTVDFVNGFVEDYNDPLGRKATWEGLVNFKDAEASLRTELISENAQWFEDNSPVDSRFKKKEVKGVTAKVINVAVLAGDCYPAAPIGINLPNADWIRREHGSKSVTIANLTSAYNMAAQESPKNQLGEFAWSEEEIALEKKYGALTNDLHTDLHECLGHGSGQLLPGTSPNALGEYSSALEETRADLFGLYYLADPKMVELGIVPDMEAYKAQYASFIRNGIFTQFTRVELGKKNMESHMQDRKLIAQWCYEKGLADNVIEKKVRDGKTYFVVNDFEALRGLFGELLAEVQRIKSEGDYQAGKNLVETYAVNIDYELHKEVLDRYASLGLKPYGGFVNPDIVPVKKLGKVVDYRIEYADSYLDQMLEYGKKYSTL
;
A
#
# COMPACT_ATOMS: atom_id res chain seq x y z
N MET A 1 4.62 -47.71 -58.30
CA MET A 1 3.74 -47.80 -57.12
C MET A 1 4.48 -48.23 -55.85
N TYR A 2 5.79 -47.92 -55.73
CA TYR A 2 6.63 -48.27 -54.57
C TYR A 2 7.26 -47.07 -53.86
N ILE A 3 7.06 -45.86 -54.37
CA ILE A 3 7.63 -44.62 -53.77
C ILE A 3 6.68 -43.97 -52.76
N CYS A 4 5.40 -44.32 -52.78
CA CYS A 4 4.39 -43.68 -51.92
C CYS A 4 4.28 -44.29 -50.50
N GLN A 5 4.78 -45.50 -50.25
CA GLN A 5 4.72 -46.12 -48.89
C GLN A 5 5.88 -45.74 -47.98
N LEU A 6 7.02 -45.31 -48.50
CA LEU A 6 8.16 -44.86 -47.72
C LEU A 6 7.99 -43.43 -47.18
N CYS A 7 7.31 -42.54 -47.92
CA CYS A 7 7.03 -41.18 -47.46
C CYS A 7 5.99 -41.10 -46.32
N LEU A 8 5.02 -42.03 -46.30
CA LEU A 8 4.01 -42.09 -45.23
C LEU A 8 4.60 -42.62 -43.91
N SER A 9 5.56 -43.56 -43.98
CA SER A 9 6.22 -44.10 -42.79
C SER A 9 7.18 -43.09 -42.12
N GLN A 10 7.77 -42.21 -42.90
CA GLN A 10 8.70 -41.19 -42.41
C GLN A 10 7.94 -40.05 -41.71
N LYS A 11 6.82 -39.57 -42.27
CA LYS A 11 5.96 -38.55 -41.61
C LYS A 11 5.35 -39.02 -40.28
N TRP A 12 4.97 -40.30 -40.17
CA TRP A 12 4.45 -40.86 -38.91
C TRP A 12 5.54 -41.06 -37.87
N ARG A 13 6.76 -41.34 -38.26
CA ARG A 13 7.90 -41.43 -37.32
C ARG A 13 8.32 -40.04 -36.79
N GLU A 14 8.35 -39.01 -37.63
CA GLU A 14 8.67 -37.65 -37.24
C GLU A 14 7.59 -37.05 -36.32
N ALA A 15 6.29 -37.28 -36.59
CA ALA A 15 5.20 -36.84 -35.70
C ALA A 15 5.21 -37.60 -34.36
N GLY A 16 5.58 -38.87 -34.32
CA GLY A 16 5.73 -39.65 -33.09
C GLY A 16 6.91 -39.20 -32.26
N ILE A 17 8.04 -38.92 -32.86
CA ILE A 17 9.26 -38.44 -32.22
C ILE A 17 9.05 -37.01 -31.67
N SER A 18 8.39 -36.14 -32.44
CA SER A 18 8.04 -34.79 -31.98
C SER A 18 7.13 -34.80 -30.77
N LYS A 19 6.11 -35.65 -30.70
CA LYS A 19 5.24 -35.81 -29.51
C LYS A 19 5.99 -36.40 -28.32
N ILE A 20 6.89 -37.36 -28.51
CA ILE A 20 7.71 -37.96 -27.45
C ILE A 20 8.73 -36.95 -26.93
N ILE A 21 9.34 -36.14 -27.77
CA ILE A 21 10.27 -35.08 -27.38
C ILE A 21 9.50 -33.97 -26.62
N SER A 22 8.33 -33.57 -27.13
CA SER A 22 7.48 -32.56 -26.42
C SER A 22 7.01 -33.07 -25.05
N TYR A 23 6.63 -34.37 -24.96
CA TYR A 23 6.23 -34.96 -23.66
C TYR A 23 7.41 -35.11 -22.68
N LYS A 24 8.60 -35.51 -23.18
CA LYS A 24 9.82 -35.55 -22.35
C LYS A 24 10.29 -34.17 -21.91
N VAL A 25 10.24 -33.18 -22.79
CA VAL A 25 10.60 -31.79 -22.43
C VAL A 25 9.62 -31.18 -21.43
N LYS A 26 8.32 -31.46 -21.56
CA LYS A 26 7.31 -31.06 -20.56
C LYS A 26 7.56 -31.74 -19.18
N ASN A 27 7.85 -33.03 -19.19
CA ASN A 27 8.11 -33.77 -17.96
C ASN A 27 9.48 -33.43 -17.34
N MET A 28 10.50 -33.07 -18.13
CA MET A 28 11.78 -32.58 -17.63
C MET A 28 11.65 -31.17 -17.01
N LYS A 29 10.82 -30.30 -17.59
CA LYS A 29 10.49 -28.99 -16.99
C LYS A 29 9.67 -29.14 -15.72
N ALA A 30 8.70 -30.06 -15.66
CA ALA A 30 7.95 -30.39 -14.47
C ALA A 30 8.85 -31.02 -13.38
N LEU A 31 9.76 -31.92 -13.75
CA LEU A 31 10.70 -32.52 -12.81
C LEU A 31 11.76 -31.53 -12.30
N SER A 32 12.23 -30.62 -13.14
CA SER A 32 13.11 -29.51 -12.76
C SER A 32 12.38 -28.53 -11.80
N ARG A 33 11.11 -28.20 -12.09
CA ARG A 33 10.27 -27.39 -11.20
C ARG A 33 9.99 -28.08 -9.87
N MET A 34 9.69 -29.41 -9.86
CA MET A 34 9.52 -30.17 -8.61
C MET A 34 10.81 -30.27 -7.79
N ILE A 35 11.97 -30.37 -8.41
CA ILE A 35 13.26 -30.36 -7.71
C ILE A 35 13.55 -28.95 -7.16
N THR A 36 13.18 -27.89 -7.86
CA THR A 36 13.28 -26.52 -7.38
C THR A 36 12.30 -26.27 -6.23
N ILE A 37 11.06 -26.74 -6.36
CA ILE A 37 10.04 -26.66 -5.30
C ILE A 37 10.44 -27.51 -4.08
N ALA A 38 10.97 -28.71 -4.25
CA ALA A 38 11.46 -29.55 -3.16
C ALA A 38 12.75 -28.97 -2.52
N GLY A 39 13.60 -28.31 -3.28
CA GLY A 39 14.77 -27.58 -2.78
C GLY A 39 14.35 -26.33 -1.99
N ILE A 40 13.35 -25.64 -2.44
CA ILE A 40 12.75 -24.48 -1.76
C ILE A 40 12.01 -24.95 -0.49
N ALA A 41 11.19 -25.99 -0.56
CA ALA A 41 10.51 -26.56 0.62
C ALA A 41 11.49 -27.11 1.68
N ALA A 42 12.65 -27.67 1.28
CA ALA A 42 13.70 -28.10 2.20
C ALA A 42 14.48 -26.90 2.79
N ALA A 43 14.62 -25.81 2.03
CA ALA A 43 15.14 -24.54 2.53
C ALA A 43 14.17 -23.91 3.56
N PHE A 44 12.86 -24.00 3.31
CA PHE A 44 11.81 -23.50 4.24
C PHE A 44 11.79 -24.29 5.55
N ALA A 45 12.02 -25.60 5.55
CA ALA A 45 12.08 -26.39 6.79
C ALA A 45 13.33 -26.08 7.64
N SER A 46 14.39 -25.51 7.03
CA SER A 46 15.59 -25.07 7.74
C SER A 46 15.58 -23.56 8.06
N CYS A 47 14.92 -22.73 7.22
CA CYS A 47 14.79 -21.29 7.46
C CYS A 47 13.68 -20.95 8.46
N SER A 48 12.56 -21.73 8.50
CA SER A 48 11.46 -21.43 9.43
C SER A 48 11.84 -21.55 10.91
N SER A 49 12.90 -22.32 11.25
CA SER A 49 13.43 -22.36 12.63
C SER A 49 14.42 -21.23 12.92
N ASP A 50 15.15 -20.75 11.91
CA ASP A 50 16.13 -19.68 12.07
C ASP A 50 15.51 -18.29 11.85
N GLU A 51 14.55 -18.14 10.92
CA GLU A 51 13.78 -16.90 10.76
C GLU A 51 12.82 -16.64 11.92
N ALA A 52 12.17 -17.67 12.48
CA ALA A 52 11.37 -17.51 13.69
C ALA A 52 12.23 -17.16 14.92
N ALA A 53 13.47 -17.62 14.98
CA ALA A 53 14.42 -17.25 16.03
C ALA A 53 15.02 -15.85 15.80
N GLN A 54 15.25 -15.44 14.55
CA GLN A 54 15.70 -14.08 14.22
C GLN A 54 14.58 -13.04 14.33
N ASN A 55 13.33 -13.39 13.97
CA ASN A 55 12.18 -12.53 14.14
C ASN A 55 11.81 -12.25 15.60
N SER A 56 12.20 -13.10 16.55
CA SER A 56 11.98 -12.86 17.98
C SER A 56 12.84 -11.73 18.55
N GLU A 57 13.91 -11.29 17.87
CA GLU A 57 14.80 -10.20 18.28
C GLU A 57 14.55 -8.88 17.53
N PHE A 58 13.88 -8.91 16.36
CA PHE A 58 13.61 -7.70 15.58
C PHE A 58 12.40 -6.96 16.15
N LYS A 59 12.64 -5.80 16.74
CA LYS A 59 11.59 -4.94 17.29
C LYS A 59 10.97 -4.08 16.19
N TYR A 60 9.68 -4.28 15.91
CA TYR A 60 8.95 -3.52 14.89
C TYR A 60 8.48 -2.16 15.41
N LEU A 61 7.92 -2.08 16.62
CA LEU A 61 7.47 -0.83 17.23
C LEU A 61 8.63 -0.18 17.98
N ILE A 62 9.07 1.02 17.56
CA ILE A 62 10.24 1.68 18.13
C ILE A 62 9.94 2.97 18.91
N ASP A 63 8.84 3.68 18.58
CA ASP A 63 8.46 4.89 19.29
C ASP A 63 6.94 5.09 19.26
N GLU A 64 6.39 5.75 20.29
CA GLU A 64 5.00 6.18 20.36
C GLU A 64 4.93 7.55 21.02
N PHE A 65 4.31 8.53 20.39
CA PHE A 65 4.11 9.88 20.89
C PHE A 65 2.83 10.50 20.32
N ALA A 66 2.20 11.39 21.04
CA ALA A 66 0.92 11.99 20.67
C ALA A 66 -0.10 10.92 20.22
N ASP A 67 -0.57 10.99 19.00
CA ASP A 67 -1.48 10.03 18.35
C ASP A 67 -0.78 9.08 17.37
N LEU A 68 0.55 9.02 17.39
CA LEU A 68 1.41 8.36 16.43
C LEU A 68 2.18 7.18 17.02
N LYS A 69 2.42 6.17 16.20
CA LYS A 69 3.37 5.08 16.42
C LYS A 69 4.37 5.01 15.27
N ILE A 70 5.62 4.77 15.59
CA ILE A 70 6.71 4.62 14.62
C ILE A 70 7.19 3.18 14.61
N MET A 71 7.26 2.64 13.41
CA MET A 71 7.60 1.24 13.17
C MET A 71 8.83 1.12 12.27
N ARG A 72 9.45 -0.06 12.34
CA ARG A 72 10.43 -0.54 11.36
C ARG A 72 9.79 -1.59 10.47
N TYR A 73 10.37 -1.81 9.32
CA TYR A 73 10.01 -2.93 8.46
C TYR A 73 11.26 -3.67 7.99
N GLN A 74 11.18 -4.98 7.89
CA GLN A 74 12.22 -5.80 7.29
C GLN A 74 12.12 -5.75 5.76
N VAL A 75 13.22 -6.10 5.09
CA VAL A 75 13.31 -6.17 3.63
C VAL A 75 13.59 -7.63 3.22
N PRO A 76 12.58 -8.51 3.29
CA PRO A 76 12.76 -9.92 2.96
C PRO A 76 13.13 -10.07 1.47
N GLY A 77 13.93 -11.09 1.16
CA GLY A 77 14.42 -11.33 -0.19
C GLY A 77 15.63 -10.50 -0.63
N TRP A 78 16.10 -9.56 0.21
CA TRP A 78 17.27 -8.72 -0.11
C TRP A 78 18.52 -9.52 -0.49
N ASP A 79 18.82 -10.58 0.26
CA ASP A 79 20.02 -11.39 0.07
C ASP A 79 19.98 -12.22 -1.22
N ALA A 80 18.79 -12.47 -1.76
CA ALA A 80 18.60 -13.15 -3.04
C ALA A 80 18.85 -12.24 -4.26
N LEU A 81 18.89 -10.93 -4.08
CA LEU A 81 19.20 -9.99 -5.16
C LEU A 81 20.67 -10.10 -5.59
N SER A 82 20.91 -10.02 -6.88
CA SER A 82 22.27 -9.90 -7.43
C SER A 82 22.93 -8.58 -7.01
N LEU A 83 24.26 -8.53 -7.06
CA LEU A 83 25.01 -7.30 -6.77
C LEU A 83 24.53 -6.13 -7.66
N GLN A 84 24.26 -6.38 -8.95
CA GLN A 84 23.72 -5.36 -9.86
C GLN A 84 22.37 -4.84 -9.40
N GLN A 85 21.45 -5.72 -9.00
CA GLN A 85 20.12 -5.33 -8.49
C GLN A 85 20.24 -4.53 -7.19
N LYS A 86 21.09 -4.96 -6.26
CA LYS A 86 21.36 -4.22 -5.01
C LYS A 86 21.93 -2.81 -5.28
N GLU A 87 22.85 -2.69 -6.23
CA GLU A 87 23.41 -1.40 -6.67
C GLU A 87 22.33 -0.53 -7.33
N TYR A 88 21.46 -1.14 -8.12
CA TYR A 88 20.34 -0.45 -8.74
C TYR A 88 19.35 0.10 -7.69
N VAL A 89 18.93 -0.74 -6.72
CA VAL A 89 18.09 -0.31 -5.59
C VAL A 89 18.79 0.80 -4.79
N TYR A 90 20.09 0.70 -4.55
CA TYR A 90 20.86 1.73 -3.82
C TYR A 90 20.77 3.10 -4.49
N HIS A 91 21.07 3.21 -5.80
CA HIS A 91 21.02 4.48 -6.50
C HIS A 91 19.62 5.05 -6.64
N LEU A 92 18.60 4.20 -6.87
CA LEU A 92 17.21 4.61 -6.84
C LEU A 92 16.79 5.15 -5.47
N SER A 93 17.28 4.52 -4.39
CA SER A 93 17.01 4.93 -3.02
C SER A 93 17.67 6.27 -2.66
N GLU A 94 18.91 6.49 -3.11
CA GLU A 94 19.55 7.80 -2.94
C GLU A 94 18.81 8.88 -3.74
N ALA A 95 18.39 8.60 -4.99
CA ALA A 95 17.58 9.51 -5.78
C ALA A 95 16.27 9.88 -5.05
N ALA A 96 15.56 8.88 -4.48
CA ALA A 96 14.32 9.11 -3.74
C ALA A 96 14.54 10.00 -2.50
N LYS A 97 15.60 9.76 -1.72
CA LYS A 97 15.87 10.52 -0.49
C LYS A 97 16.25 12.00 -0.77
N TYR A 98 16.87 12.32 -1.91
CA TYR A 98 17.17 13.71 -2.27
C TYR A 98 15.94 14.57 -2.57
N GLY A 99 14.78 14.00 -2.80
CA GLY A 99 13.51 14.72 -2.94
C GLY A 99 12.87 15.16 -1.62
N ARG A 100 13.46 14.82 -0.46
CA ARG A 100 12.89 15.07 0.87
C ARG A 100 12.43 16.53 1.07
N ASP A 101 13.21 17.50 0.66
CA ASP A 101 12.90 18.91 0.91
C ASP A 101 11.69 19.40 0.09
N ILE A 102 11.40 18.76 -1.04
CA ILE A 102 10.33 19.17 -1.97
C ILE A 102 8.96 19.08 -1.27
N ILE A 103 8.63 17.93 -0.68
CA ILE A 103 7.32 17.75 -0.02
C ILE A 103 7.11 18.74 1.14
N TRP A 104 8.16 19.07 1.88
CA TRP A 104 8.08 20.07 2.94
C TRP A 104 7.66 21.44 2.41
N MET A 105 8.27 21.88 1.32
CA MET A 105 7.94 23.15 0.68
C MET A 105 6.58 23.11 -0.01
N GLN A 106 6.14 21.95 -0.54
CA GLN A 106 4.82 21.79 -1.14
C GLN A 106 3.70 21.87 -0.09
N ASN A 107 3.88 21.25 1.07
CA ASN A 107 2.86 21.25 2.13
C ASN A 107 2.63 22.64 2.73
N CYS A 108 3.68 23.45 2.88
CA CYS A 108 3.57 24.88 3.22
C CYS A 108 4.93 25.55 2.99
N LYS A 109 4.93 26.76 2.45
CA LYS A 109 6.16 27.49 2.11
C LYS A 109 7.13 27.71 3.29
N TYR A 110 6.65 27.66 4.54
CA TYR A 110 7.47 27.84 5.74
C TYR A 110 7.98 26.55 6.36
N ASN A 111 7.44 25.40 5.97
CA ASN A 111 7.74 24.13 6.61
C ASN A 111 9.22 23.73 6.54
N LEU A 112 9.91 24.04 5.44
CA LEU A 112 11.35 23.71 5.32
C LEU A 112 12.17 24.52 6.31
N GLN A 113 11.88 25.79 6.50
CA GLN A 113 12.55 26.65 7.49
C GLN A 113 12.26 26.17 8.90
N ILE A 114 10.97 25.92 9.23
CA ILE A 114 10.56 25.36 10.52
C ILE A 114 11.34 24.07 10.80
N ARG A 115 11.40 23.14 9.85
CA ARG A 115 12.16 21.91 10.00
C ARG A 115 13.63 22.18 10.36
N LYS A 116 14.30 23.05 9.61
CA LYS A 116 15.72 23.37 9.84
C LYS A 116 15.95 23.96 11.24
N THR A 117 15.07 24.82 11.70
CA THR A 117 15.12 25.36 13.07
C THR A 117 14.93 24.27 14.12
N LEU A 118 13.94 23.37 13.94
CA LEU A 118 13.74 22.24 14.85
C LEU A 118 14.93 21.29 14.86
N GLU A 119 15.50 20.97 13.68
CA GLU A 119 16.71 20.15 13.56
C GLU A 119 17.92 20.82 14.27
N ASN A 120 18.08 22.15 14.15
CA ASN A 120 19.13 22.90 14.81
C ASN A 120 18.99 22.87 16.34
N ILE A 121 17.78 23.11 16.87
CA ILE A 121 17.52 23.05 18.31
C ILE A 121 17.79 21.64 18.84
N LEU A 122 17.22 20.60 18.19
CA LEU A 122 17.40 19.21 18.62
C LEU A 122 18.86 18.76 18.60
N ALA A 123 19.65 19.25 17.63
CA ALA A 123 21.05 18.89 17.52
C ALA A 123 21.97 19.65 18.49
N ASN A 124 21.72 20.93 18.78
CA ASN A 124 22.68 21.83 19.39
C ASN A 124 22.27 22.43 20.73
N TYR A 125 21.01 22.24 21.20
CA TYR A 125 20.63 22.72 22.52
C TYR A 125 21.32 21.93 23.64
N GLU A 126 22.07 22.63 24.50
CA GLU A 126 22.87 22.05 25.59
C GLU A 126 22.18 22.14 26.96
N GLY A 127 20.95 22.68 27.04
CA GLY A 127 20.22 22.83 28.30
C GLY A 127 19.54 21.53 28.78
N ASP A 128 18.63 21.69 29.76
CA ASP A 128 17.90 20.55 30.34
C ASP A 128 16.87 19.95 29.37
N ARG A 129 17.17 18.76 28.88
CA ARG A 129 16.29 17.98 27.99
C ARG A 129 15.35 17.04 28.74
N THR A 130 15.30 17.11 30.08
CA THR A 130 14.43 16.25 30.91
C THR A 130 13.23 17.00 31.47
N CYS A 131 13.19 18.32 31.34
CA CYS A 131 12.08 19.12 31.78
C CYS A 131 10.80 18.90 30.94
N GLU A 132 9.65 19.19 31.53
CA GLU A 132 8.34 18.98 30.89
C GLU A 132 8.22 19.75 29.56
N ASP A 133 8.69 20.99 29.51
CA ASP A 133 8.60 21.83 28.32
C ASP A 133 9.50 21.30 27.18
N TRP A 134 10.67 20.72 27.50
CA TRP A 134 11.48 20.02 26.49
C TRP A 134 10.74 18.81 25.91
N VAL A 135 10.11 17.98 26.73
CA VAL A 135 9.35 16.81 26.27
C VAL A 135 8.20 17.23 25.35
N LYS A 136 7.51 18.34 25.68
CA LYS A 136 6.46 18.93 24.83
C LYS A 136 7.03 19.43 23.49
N PHE A 137 8.16 20.13 23.53
CA PHE A 137 8.86 20.60 22.33
C PHE A 137 9.31 19.44 21.43
N GLU A 138 9.96 18.42 22.01
CA GLU A 138 10.43 17.25 21.25
C GLU A 138 9.25 16.49 20.63
N THR A 139 8.14 16.35 21.35
CA THR A 139 6.91 15.76 20.83
C THR A 139 6.36 16.55 19.64
N TYR A 140 6.35 17.88 19.74
CA TYR A 140 5.95 18.74 18.62
C TYR A 140 6.87 18.56 17.42
N ALA A 141 8.18 18.58 17.60
CA ALA A 141 9.15 18.38 16.53
C ALA A 141 8.97 17.03 15.85
N LYS A 142 8.80 15.95 16.61
CA LYS A 142 8.50 14.61 16.08
C LYS A 142 7.22 14.58 15.23
N ARG A 143 6.14 15.27 15.68
CA ARG A 143 4.89 15.40 14.91
C ARG A 143 5.09 16.17 13.60
N VAL A 144 5.85 17.27 13.64
CA VAL A 144 6.21 18.06 12.45
C VAL A 144 6.99 17.21 11.46
N PHE A 145 7.96 16.43 11.92
CA PHE A 145 8.72 15.50 11.06
C PHE A 145 7.81 14.43 10.44
N PHE A 146 6.88 13.88 11.21
CA PHE A 146 5.96 12.87 10.74
C PHE A 146 5.02 13.38 9.63
N SER A 147 4.52 14.58 9.80
CA SER A 147 3.55 15.19 8.89
C SER A 147 4.18 15.93 7.71
N ASN A 148 5.52 15.93 7.58
CA ASN A 148 6.24 16.77 6.63
C ASN A 148 5.78 18.24 6.70
N GLY A 149 5.55 18.75 7.93
CA GLY A 149 5.08 20.10 8.19
C GLY A 149 4.21 20.25 9.44
N ILE A 150 3.68 21.46 9.62
CA ILE A 150 2.91 21.86 10.81
C ILE A 150 1.42 21.47 10.77
N HIS A 151 0.98 20.76 9.74
CA HIS A 151 -0.40 20.31 9.60
C HIS A 151 -0.46 18.79 9.73
N HIS A 152 -1.50 18.29 10.38
CA HIS A 152 -1.70 16.87 10.58
C HIS A 152 -1.80 16.14 9.23
N HIS A 153 -1.01 15.09 9.06
CA HIS A 153 -0.88 14.35 7.79
C HIS A 153 -2.19 13.78 7.25
N TYR A 154 -3.18 13.54 8.12
CA TYR A 154 -4.49 12.96 7.77
C TYR A 154 -5.65 13.94 7.95
N ALA A 155 -5.71 14.66 9.10
CA ALA A 155 -6.82 15.57 9.42
C ALA A 155 -6.69 16.95 8.76
N GLU A 156 -5.53 17.26 8.15
CA GLU A 156 -5.23 18.52 7.49
C GLU A 156 -5.10 19.75 8.40
N ASP A 157 -5.55 19.67 9.65
CA ASP A 157 -5.53 20.78 10.59
C ASP A 157 -4.13 21.08 11.12
N LYS A 158 -3.84 22.37 11.35
CA LYS A 158 -2.64 22.81 12.01
C LYS A 158 -2.61 22.35 13.45
N PHE A 159 -1.49 21.80 13.91
CA PHE A 159 -1.26 21.47 15.30
C PHE A 159 -0.17 22.36 15.91
N PHE A 160 -0.22 22.53 17.23
CA PHE A 160 0.58 23.51 17.95
C PHE A 160 1.54 22.84 18.95
N PRO A 161 2.69 23.49 19.28
CA PRO A 161 3.49 23.08 20.42
C PRO A 161 2.67 23.15 21.72
N GLU A 162 2.89 22.21 22.61
CA GLU A 162 2.31 22.28 23.98
C GLU A 162 3.21 23.04 24.97
N CYS A 163 4.47 23.31 24.59
CA CYS A 163 5.32 24.26 25.32
C CYS A 163 4.93 25.69 25.00
N SER A 164 5.26 26.60 25.92
CA SER A 164 4.98 28.04 25.74
C SER A 164 5.80 28.64 24.58
N GLN A 165 5.28 29.73 24.00
CA GLN A 165 6.02 30.46 22.97
C GLN A 165 7.33 31.07 23.56
N ASP A 166 7.32 31.57 24.78
CA ASP A 166 8.52 32.09 25.45
C ASP A 166 9.61 31.01 25.57
N TYR A 167 9.23 29.79 25.96
CA TYR A 167 10.17 28.67 26.01
C TYR A 167 10.73 28.28 24.62
N PHE A 168 9.91 28.29 23.60
CA PHE A 168 10.34 28.05 22.22
C PHE A 168 11.32 29.14 21.75
N HIS A 169 11.03 30.40 22.05
CA HIS A 169 11.93 31.53 21.80
C HIS A 169 13.29 31.34 22.49
N ASP A 170 13.29 30.96 23.76
CA ASP A 170 14.52 30.69 24.52
C ASP A 170 15.34 29.56 23.92
N LEU A 171 14.68 28.50 23.38
CA LEU A 171 15.35 27.40 22.66
C LEU A 171 16.01 27.89 21.37
N MET A 172 15.31 28.71 20.57
CA MET A 172 15.87 29.31 19.35
C MET A 172 17.07 30.21 19.69
N ALA A 173 16.95 31.10 20.67
CA ALA A 173 18.02 31.98 21.09
C ALA A 173 19.25 31.20 21.60
N ALA A 174 19.05 30.09 22.32
CA ALA A 174 20.13 29.22 22.80
C ALA A 174 20.98 28.58 21.68
N VAL A 175 20.41 28.41 20.48
CA VAL A 175 21.12 27.88 19.30
C VAL A 175 21.47 28.97 18.28
N GLY A 176 21.32 30.24 18.65
CA GLY A 176 21.70 31.40 17.85
C GLY A 176 20.71 31.76 16.76
N GLU A 177 19.46 31.37 16.88
CA GLU A 177 18.36 31.74 15.99
C GLU A 177 17.48 32.84 16.62
N ASP A 178 17.00 33.77 15.82
CA ASP A 178 16.06 34.83 16.20
C ASP A 178 15.14 35.12 15.01
N ASP A 179 13.99 34.43 14.97
CA ASP A 179 13.01 34.53 13.88
C ASP A 179 11.58 34.64 14.44
N ALA A 180 11.18 35.87 14.75
CA ALA A 180 9.84 36.16 15.28
C ALA A 180 8.74 35.90 14.25
N GLU A 181 9.03 35.91 12.94
CA GLU A 181 8.05 35.58 11.89
C GLU A 181 7.78 34.08 11.92
N LEU A 182 8.81 33.25 12.09
CA LEU A 182 8.67 31.81 12.20
C LEU A 182 7.84 31.41 13.42
N GLU A 183 8.11 32.03 14.60
CA GLU A 183 7.32 31.81 15.81
C GLU A 183 5.85 32.17 15.60
N TYR A 184 5.57 33.29 14.91
CA TYR A 184 4.22 33.70 14.55
C TYR A 184 3.51 32.64 13.68
N PHE A 185 4.20 32.08 12.67
CA PHE A 185 3.64 31.01 11.87
C PHE A 185 3.37 29.73 12.64
N ILE A 186 4.17 29.43 13.66
CA ILE A 186 3.98 28.23 14.48
C ILE A 186 2.79 28.42 15.45
N TYR A 187 2.68 29.56 16.15
CA TYR A 187 1.78 29.73 17.28
C TYR A 187 0.45 30.41 16.94
N ASP A 188 0.35 31.20 15.86
CA ASP A 188 -0.91 31.90 15.55
C ASP A 188 -1.93 30.95 14.90
N PRO A 189 -3.11 30.72 15.51
CA PRO A 189 -4.15 29.83 14.97
C PRO A 189 -4.86 30.38 13.73
N GLY A 190 -4.75 31.69 13.47
CA GLY A 190 -5.38 32.33 12.30
C GLY A 190 -4.54 32.24 11.02
N VAL A 191 -3.26 31.82 11.16
CA VAL A 191 -2.35 31.73 10.02
C VAL A 191 -2.28 30.28 9.56
N TYR A 192 -2.69 30.03 8.32
CA TYR A 192 -2.72 28.71 7.71
C TYR A 192 -3.33 27.63 8.61
N PRO A 193 -4.62 27.75 8.99
CA PRO A 193 -5.27 26.84 9.93
C PRO A 193 -5.40 25.41 9.40
N ALA A 194 -5.36 25.23 8.06
CA ALA A 194 -5.41 23.93 7.42
C ALA A 194 -4.45 23.86 6.22
N ARG A 195 -3.87 22.68 6.00
CA ARG A 195 -3.02 22.41 4.82
C ARG A 195 -3.84 22.52 3.54
N LYS A 196 -5.03 21.89 3.51
CA LYS A 196 -5.97 21.91 2.42
C LYS A 196 -7.36 22.28 2.91
N VAL A 197 -8.00 23.24 2.27
CA VAL A 197 -9.38 23.64 2.53
C VAL A 197 -10.27 23.14 1.40
N MET A 198 -11.37 22.47 1.74
CA MET A 198 -12.34 21.93 0.77
C MET A 198 -13.66 22.71 0.73
N ASP A 199 -13.97 23.46 1.77
CA ASP A 199 -15.19 24.25 1.93
C ASP A 199 -14.83 25.65 2.46
N GLY A 200 -14.78 26.63 1.59
CA GLY A 200 -14.37 27.99 1.89
C GLY A 200 -14.81 28.97 0.81
N LYS A 201 -14.54 30.27 1.00
CA LYS A 201 -14.82 31.31 0.01
C LYS A 201 -13.92 31.17 -1.21
N ASP A 202 -12.63 30.92 -0.95
CA ASP A 202 -11.63 30.62 -1.98
C ASP A 202 -10.66 29.56 -1.44
N ILE A 203 -10.95 28.30 -1.74
CA ILE A 203 -10.17 27.13 -1.27
C ILE A 203 -8.71 27.18 -1.70
N VAL A 204 -8.39 27.89 -2.78
CA VAL A 204 -7.01 28.10 -3.27
C VAL A 204 -6.26 29.07 -2.37
N ALA A 205 -6.89 30.21 -2.06
CA ALA A 205 -6.26 31.24 -1.23
C ALA A 205 -6.22 30.88 0.27
N GLU A 206 -7.15 30.04 0.73
CA GLU A 206 -7.28 29.65 2.14
C GLU A 206 -6.43 28.42 2.51
N SER A 207 -5.97 27.63 1.54
CA SER A 207 -5.11 26.47 1.77
C SER A 207 -3.65 26.87 1.95
N ALA A 208 -2.96 26.19 2.89
CA ALA A 208 -1.54 26.42 3.17
C ALA A 208 -0.61 25.79 2.12
N VAL A 209 -1.08 24.83 1.33
CA VAL A 209 -0.27 24.18 0.29
C VAL A 209 0.35 25.19 -0.67
N ASN A 210 1.64 25.05 -0.92
CA ASN A 210 2.42 25.98 -1.74
C ASN A 210 2.31 25.69 -3.24
N PHE A 211 1.08 25.45 -3.69
CA PHE A 211 0.75 25.24 -5.10
C PHE A 211 0.25 26.51 -5.78
N TYR A 212 -0.09 27.54 -4.98
CA TYR A 212 -0.72 28.77 -5.46
C TYR A 212 -0.16 29.96 -4.70
N GLU A 213 0.26 30.99 -5.42
CA GLU A 213 0.80 32.20 -4.81
C GLU A 213 0.17 33.46 -5.41
N ASN A 214 -0.50 34.24 -4.58
CA ASN A 214 -1.18 35.49 -4.93
C ASN A 214 -2.24 35.33 -6.05
N VAL A 215 -2.89 34.17 -6.13
CA VAL A 215 -3.92 33.85 -7.13
C VAL A 215 -5.21 33.42 -6.46
N THR A 216 -6.32 33.64 -7.15
CA THR A 216 -7.64 33.14 -6.77
C THR A 216 -7.97 31.87 -7.53
N ARG A 217 -8.94 31.09 -7.03
CA ARG A 217 -9.48 29.92 -7.72
C ARG A 217 -9.89 30.24 -9.15
N ALA A 218 -10.63 31.33 -9.37
CA ALA A 218 -11.12 31.71 -10.69
C ALA A 218 -9.97 32.01 -11.68
N GLU A 219 -8.88 32.62 -11.22
CA GLU A 219 -7.69 32.86 -12.03
C GLU A 219 -6.98 31.59 -12.44
N VAL A 220 -6.86 30.63 -11.52
CA VAL A 220 -6.27 29.32 -11.78
C VAL A 220 -7.10 28.52 -12.77
N GLU A 221 -8.43 28.47 -12.57
CA GLU A 221 -9.35 27.78 -13.47
C GLU A 221 -9.32 28.39 -14.88
N ALA A 222 -9.25 29.72 -15.00
CA ALA A 222 -9.13 30.43 -16.31
C ALA A 222 -7.79 30.09 -17.00
N LEU A 223 -6.68 30.03 -16.26
CA LEU A 223 -5.38 29.65 -16.82
C LEU A 223 -5.46 28.28 -17.46
N TYR A 224 -5.90 27.26 -16.71
CA TYR A 224 -5.94 25.88 -17.21
C TYR A 224 -7.01 25.65 -18.27
N ALA A 225 -8.13 26.35 -18.22
CA ALA A 225 -9.12 26.30 -19.29
C ALA A 225 -8.55 26.75 -20.63
N SER A 226 -7.57 27.67 -20.63
CA SER A 226 -6.89 28.13 -21.84
C SER A 226 -5.89 27.12 -22.43
N MET A 227 -5.44 26.13 -21.65
CA MET A 227 -4.47 25.13 -22.07
C MET A 227 -5.11 23.83 -22.59
N VAL A 228 -6.35 23.56 -22.20
CA VAL A 228 -7.05 22.32 -22.54
C VAL A 228 -7.62 22.36 -23.94
N ASP A 229 -7.26 21.41 -24.79
CA ASP A 229 -7.96 21.10 -26.04
C ASP A 229 -8.98 19.97 -25.80
N PRO A 230 -10.29 20.24 -25.85
CA PRO A 230 -11.31 19.20 -25.61
C PRO A 230 -11.31 18.08 -26.67
N SER A 231 -10.65 18.28 -27.81
CA SER A 231 -10.52 17.27 -28.87
C SER A 231 -9.32 16.34 -28.68
N ASP A 232 -8.39 16.69 -27.80
CA ASP A 232 -7.23 15.86 -27.49
C ASP A 232 -7.66 14.58 -26.76
N LYS A 233 -7.24 13.43 -27.29
CA LYS A 233 -7.53 12.11 -26.72
C LYS A 233 -6.45 11.61 -25.75
N THR A 234 -5.31 12.27 -25.77
CA THR A 234 -4.11 11.96 -24.98
C THR A 234 -3.61 13.19 -24.23
N PRO A 235 -4.49 13.89 -23.48
CA PRO A 235 -4.13 15.14 -22.84
C PRO A 235 -3.09 14.94 -21.76
N VAL A 236 -2.05 15.73 -21.75
CA VAL A 236 -1.12 15.80 -20.63
C VAL A 236 -1.81 16.36 -19.39
N SER A 237 -1.36 15.96 -18.21
CA SER A 237 -1.91 16.42 -16.93
C SER A 237 -1.37 17.82 -16.58
N TYR A 238 -1.87 18.85 -17.28
CA TYR A 238 -1.45 20.24 -17.06
C TYR A 238 -1.52 20.64 -15.58
N GLY A 239 -0.43 21.16 -15.05
CA GLY A 239 -0.31 21.62 -13.68
C GLY A 239 0.32 20.62 -12.72
N LEU A 240 0.51 19.37 -13.13
CA LEU A 240 0.98 18.29 -12.26
C LEU A 240 2.32 18.65 -11.57
N ASN A 241 3.27 19.20 -12.32
CA ASN A 241 4.62 19.53 -11.87
C ASN A 241 4.90 21.04 -11.82
N SER A 242 3.96 21.80 -11.31
CA SER A 242 4.08 23.26 -11.26
C SER A 242 3.31 23.85 -10.08
N ARG A 243 3.65 25.07 -9.70
CA ARG A 243 2.75 25.96 -8.96
C ARG A 243 2.25 27.11 -9.85
N VAL A 244 1.14 27.73 -9.49
CA VAL A 244 0.63 28.91 -10.16
C VAL A 244 0.92 30.13 -9.33
N ILE A 245 1.53 31.12 -9.94
CA ILE A 245 1.85 32.40 -9.31
C ILE A 245 1.27 33.56 -10.10
N LYS A 246 0.96 34.64 -9.39
CA LYS A 246 0.67 35.93 -9.99
C LYS A 246 1.82 36.88 -9.67
N GLY A 247 2.59 37.23 -10.70
CA GLY A 247 3.75 38.08 -10.53
C GLY A 247 3.37 39.54 -10.22
N GLU A 248 4.38 40.34 -9.91
CA GLU A 248 4.22 41.79 -9.70
C GLU A 248 3.65 42.52 -10.95
N ASP A 249 3.85 41.93 -12.13
CA ASP A 249 3.27 42.37 -13.42
C ASP A 249 1.77 42.06 -13.55
N GLY A 250 1.17 41.39 -12.55
CA GLY A 250 -0.23 40.97 -12.55
C GLY A 250 -0.53 39.77 -13.44
N VAL A 251 0.47 39.16 -14.07
CA VAL A 251 0.29 38.01 -14.95
C VAL A 251 0.26 36.72 -14.17
N VAL A 252 -0.81 35.93 -14.38
CA VAL A 252 -0.94 34.56 -13.80
C VAL A 252 -0.23 33.58 -14.73
N ARG A 253 0.69 32.79 -14.15
CA ARG A 253 1.49 31.83 -14.90
C ARG A 253 1.91 30.64 -14.06
N GLU A 254 2.25 29.55 -14.72
CA GLU A 254 2.90 28.41 -14.06
C GLU A 254 4.38 28.69 -13.81
N GLU A 255 4.84 28.25 -12.64
CA GLU A 255 6.25 28.05 -12.32
C GLU A 255 6.51 26.54 -12.28
N VAL A 256 7.08 26.03 -13.36
CA VAL A 256 7.28 24.61 -13.58
C VAL A 256 8.45 24.08 -12.73
N TYR A 257 8.28 22.96 -12.07
CA TYR A 257 9.31 22.27 -11.29
C TYR A 257 10.26 21.54 -12.24
N LYS A 258 11.48 22.01 -12.32
CA LYS A 258 12.53 21.45 -13.16
C LYS A 258 13.92 21.85 -12.66
N VAL A 259 14.95 21.23 -13.21
CA VAL A 259 16.33 21.63 -12.98
C VAL A 259 16.52 23.11 -13.32
N GLY A 260 17.14 23.86 -12.41
CA GLY A 260 17.27 25.32 -12.50
C GLY A 260 16.01 26.11 -12.12
N GLY A 261 14.90 25.45 -11.76
CA GLY A 261 13.67 26.07 -11.22
C GLY A 261 13.61 25.99 -9.69
N LEU A 262 12.37 26.12 -9.15
CA LEU A 262 12.10 26.22 -7.71
C LEU A 262 12.70 25.08 -6.88
N TYR A 263 12.65 23.84 -7.36
CA TYR A 263 13.24 22.66 -6.71
C TYR A 263 14.49 22.15 -7.44
N GLY A 264 15.14 23.02 -8.21
CA GLY A 264 16.22 22.68 -9.13
C GLY A 264 17.38 21.94 -8.47
N ALA A 265 17.86 22.41 -7.31
CA ALA A 265 18.97 21.79 -6.61
C ALA A 265 18.70 20.35 -6.14
N ALA A 266 17.46 20.06 -5.70
CA ALA A 266 17.04 18.71 -5.37
C ALA A 266 16.94 17.83 -6.64
N LEU A 267 16.31 18.35 -7.70
CA LEU A 267 16.13 17.62 -8.97
C LEU A 267 17.48 17.32 -9.67
N GLU A 268 18.49 18.20 -9.56
CA GLU A 268 19.86 17.91 -10.03
C GLU A 268 20.46 16.69 -9.33
N LYS A 269 20.29 16.58 -8.00
CA LYS A 269 20.78 15.42 -7.24
C LYS A 269 20.03 14.15 -7.59
N ILE A 270 18.70 14.24 -7.74
CA ILE A 270 17.84 13.14 -8.17
C ILE A 270 18.30 12.64 -9.56
N CYS A 271 18.46 13.53 -10.54
CA CYS A 271 18.92 13.17 -11.88
C CYS A 271 20.30 12.48 -11.85
N ALA A 272 21.24 13.00 -11.07
CA ALA A 272 22.57 12.41 -10.97
C ALA A 272 22.57 10.98 -10.41
N GLU A 273 21.68 10.66 -9.45
CA GLU A 273 21.52 9.30 -8.94
C GLU A 273 20.73 8.41 -9.92
N LEU A 274 19.71 8.95 -10.61
CA LEU A 274 18.97 8.23 -11.64
C LEU A 274 19.87 7.83 -12.83
N GLU A 275 20.81 8.68 -13.23
CA GLU A 275 21.79 8.35 -14.26
C GLU A 275 22.72 7.18 -13.85
N LYS A 276 23.13 7.14 -12.57
CA LYS A 276 23.89 6.00 -12.03
C LYS A 276 23.01 4.73 -11.98
N ALA A 277 21.76 4.85 -11.57
CA ALA A 277 20.80 3.76 -11.59
C ALA A 277 20.61 3.20 -13.02
N ALA A 278 20.45 4.07 -14.02
CA ALA A 278 20.34 3.66 -15.43
C ALA A 278 21.57 2.88 -15.92
N ALA A 279 22.76 3.19 -15.43
CA ALA A 279 23.99 2.49 -15.80
C ALA A 279 24.01 1.01 -15.34
N VAL A 280 23.28 0.69 -14.27
CA VAL A 280 23.19 -0.66 -13.68
C VAL A 280 21.78 -1.25 -13.75
N ALA A 281 20.88 -0.66 -14.53
CA ALA A 281 19.52 -1.15 -14.72
C ALA A 281 19.50 -2.59 -15.27
N GLU A 282 18.44 -3.34 -14.94
CA GLU A 282 18.33 -4.76 -15.27
C GLU A 282 18.11 -5.02 -16.78
N ASN A 283 17.51 -4.06 -17.49
CA ASN A 283 17.16 -4.18 -18.91
C ASN A 283 17.13 -2.82 -19.63
N ASP A 284 17.07 -2.87 -20.96
CA ASP A 284 17.09 -1.66 -21.78
C ASP A 284 15.80 -0.83 -21.67
N THR A 285 14.67 -1.44 -21.31
CA THR A 285 13.41 -0.71 -21.06
C THR A 285 13.55 0.17 -19.84
N GLN A 286 14.13 -0.34 -18.75
CA GLN A 286 14.41 0.44 -17.55
C GLN A 286 15.34 1.62 -17.84
N LYS A 287 16.43 1.40 -18.60
CA LYS A 287 17.31 2.49 -19.04
C LYS A 287 16.57 3.56 -19.83
N ALA A 288 15.67 3.13 -20.71
CA ALA A 288 14.93 4.06 -21.57
C ALA A 288 13.96 4.92 -20.75
N TYR A 289 13.16 4.34 -19.86
CA TYR A 289 12.23 5.17 -19.09
C TYR A 289 12.94 6.02 -18.01
N ILE A 290 14.06 5.59 -17.46
CA ILE A 290 14.87 6.46 -16.58
C ILE A 290 15.42 7.66 -17.37
N ALA A 291 15.84 7.46 -18.62
CA ALA A 291 16.28 8.57 -19.46
C ALA A 291 15.17 9.59 -19.74
N ASP A 292 13.92 9.12 -19.98
CA ASP A 292 12.75 10.00 -20.13
C ASP A 292 12.46 10.76 -18.82
N LEU A 293 12.54 10.09 -17.66
CA LEU A 293 12.36 10.71 -16.36
C LEU A 293 13.40 11.80 -16.08
N VAL A 294 14.67 11.55 -16.40
CA VAL A 294 15.74 12.55 -16.29
C VAL A 294 15.47 13.73 -17.22
N ALA A 295 15.09 13.47 -18.48
CA ALA A 295 14.74 14.51 -19.44
C ALA A 295 13.53 15.33 -19.00
N TYR A 296 12.52 14.67 -18.41
CA TYR A 296 11.37 15.32 -17.78
C TYR A 296 11.81 16.28 -16.66
N TYR A 297 12.64 15.84 -15.73
CA TYR A 297 13.12 16.70 -14.65
C TYR A 297 13.99 17.86 -15.16
N GLN A 298 14.73 17.67 -16.25
CA GLN A 298 15.53 18.73 -16.86
C GLN A 298 14.67 19.77 -17.58
N SER A 299 13.62 19.36 -18.28
CA SER A 299 12.80 20.25 -19.12
C SER A 299 11.51 20.72 -18.43
N GLY A 300 10.91 19.88 -17.59
CA GLY A 300 9.57 20.06 -17.06
C GLY A 300 8.47 19.67 -18.05
N ASP A 301 8.79 19.01 -19.16
CA ASP A 301 7.84 18.64 -20.22
C ASP A 301 7.01 17.43 -19.82
N LEU A 302 5.71 17.62 -19.64
CA LEU A 302 4.74 16.57 -19.25
C LEU A 302 4.56 15.48 -20.32
N THR A 303 4.93 15.75 -21.58
CA THR A 303 4.94 14.72 -22.63
C THR A 303 5.97 13.63 -22.31
N LEU A 304 7.15 14.02 -21.82
CA LEU A 304 8.18 13.09 -21.38
C LEU A 304 7.76 12.30 -20.13
N TRP A 305 6.96 12.92 -19.24
CA TRP A 305 6.35 12.22 -18.11
C TRP A 305 5.39 11.12 -18.57
N ASP A 306 4.57 11.41 -19.57
CA ASP A 306 3.66 10.41 -20.16
C ASP A 306 4.44 9.28 -20.87
N GLU A 307 5.49 9.61 -21.63
CA GLU A 307 6.38 8.63 -22.25
C GLU A 307 7.08 7.72 -21.22
N TYR A 308 7.58 8.32 -20.13
CA TYR A 308 8.10 7.57 -18.97
C TYR A 308 7.06 6.58 -18.44
N ASN A 309 5.85 7.05 -18.14
CA ASN A 309 4.78 6.22 -17.58
C ASN A 309 4.39 5.06 -18.51
N ILE A 310 4.27 5.32 -19.84
CA ILE A 310 3.96 4.28 -20.82
C ILE A 310 5.03 3.18 -20.85
N LYS A 311 6.32 3.57 -20.89
CA LYS A 311 7.42 2.61 -20.88
C LYS A 311 7.50 1.87 -19.54
N TRP A 312 7.30 2.57 -18.43
CA TRP A 312 7.30 2.01 -17.09
C TRP A 312 6.20 0.95 -16.91
N VAL A 313 4.96 1.21 -17.33
CA VAL A 313 3.85 0.25 -17.28
C VAL A 313 4.17 -1.02 -18.07
N ASN A 314 4.82 -0.86 -19.23
CA ASN A 314 5.16 -1.97 -20.12
C ASN A 314 6.37 -2.80 -19.67
N ASP A 315 7.14 -2.35 -18.67
CA ASP A 315 8.20 -3.17 -18.07
C ASP A 315 7.60 -4.22 -17.13
N THR A 316 7.49 -5.44 -17.61
CA THR A 316 7.00 -6.60 -16.84
C THR A 316 8.12 -7.54 -16.41
N LEU A 317 9.34 -7.33 -16.92
CA LEU A 317 10.49 -8.23 -16.73
C LEU A 317 11.34 -7.84 -15.53
N GLY A 318 11.44 -6.55 -15.20
CA GLY A 318 12.25 -6.06 -14.08
C GLY A 318 11.86 -6.70 -12.76
N THR A 319 12.86 -7.04 -11.94
CA THR A 319 12.68 -7.46 -10.54
C THR A 319 12.55 -6.24 -9.64
N VAL A 320 13.43 -5.25 -9.85
CA VAL A 320 13.44 -3.97 -9.14
C VAL A 320 12.54 -2.98 -9.88
N ASP A 321 11.76 -2.22 -9.13
CA ASP A 321 10.87 -1.18 -9.64
C ASP A 321 10.88 0.04 -8.71
N PHE A 322 10.38 1.17 -9.18
CA PHE A 322 10.34 2.38 -8.38
C PHE A 322 9.27 3.37 -8.85
N VAL A 323 8.87 4.23 -7.93
CA VAL A 323 8.14 5.48 -8.19
C VAL A 323 9.07 6.63 -7.82
N ASN A 324 9.14 7.66 -8.65
CA ASN A 324 9.89 8.87 -8.38
C ASN A 324 9.31 10.00 -9.24
N GLY A 325 8.63 10.95 -8.62
CA GLY A 325 7.96 11.99 -9.40
C GLY A 325 6.98 12.85 -8.63
N PHE A 326 6.33 13.73 -9.36
CA PHE A 326 5.14 14.46 -8.92
C PHE A 326 3.92 13.61 -9.33
N VAL A 327 3.30 12.90 -8.40
CA VAL A 327 2.41 11.77 -8.72
C VAL A 327 0.99 11.97 -8.21
N GLU A 328 0.81 12.17 -6.90
CA GLU A 328 -0.51 12.18 -6.27
C GLU A 328 -1.02 13.59 -6.04
N ASP A 329 -2.28 13.83 -6.40
CA ASP A 329 -2.89 15.17 -6.42
C ASP A 329 -3.89 15.44 -5.28
N TYR A 330 -4.06 14.50 -4.33
CA TYR A 330 -5.06 14.71 -3.26
C TYR A 330 -4.73 15.85 -2.30
N ASN A 331 -3.50 16.31 -2.23
CA ASN A 331 -3.13 17.46 -1.40
C ASN A 331 -3.46 18.81 -2.05
N ASP A 332 -3.83 18.80 -3.32
CA ASP A 332 -4.30 20.01 -4.02
C ASP A 332 -5.82 20.20 -3.84
N PRO A 333 -6.31 21.38 -3.39
CA PRO A 333 -7.72 21.66 -3.29
C PRO A 333 -8.47 21.58 -4.64
N LEU A 334 -7.76 21.69 -5.77
CA LEU A 334 -8.33 21.57 -7.11
C LEU A 334 -8.06 20.20 -7.76
N GLY A 335 -7.33 19.28 -7.12
CA GLY A 335 -6.99 17.96 -7.65
C GLY A 335 -6.20 18.02 -8.96
N ARG A 336 -5.19 18.90 -9.05
CA ARG A 336 -4.43 19.16 -10.26
C ARG A 336 -2.92 19.16 -10.06
N LYS A 337 -2.47 19.62 -8.90
CA LYS A 337 -1.06 19.73 -8.51
C LYS A 337 -0.63 18.49 -7.77
N ALA A 338 0.46 17.89 -8.19
CA ALA A 338 0.94 16.68 -7.53
C ALA A 338 2.03 16.94 -6.51
N THR A 339 1.97 16.21 -5.41
CA THR A 339 3.06 16.09 -4.45
C THR A 339 4.17 15.21 -5.00
N TRP A 340 5.38 15.51 -4.57
CA TRP A 340 6.55 14.70 -4.92
C TRP A 340 6.65 13.50 -3.99
N GLU A 341 6.85 12.32 -4.59
CA GLU A 341 7.03 11.08 -3.86
C GLU A 341 8.09 10.19 -4.48
N GLY A 342 8.63 9.29 -3.66
CA GLY A 342 9.55 8.25 -4.08
C GLY A 342 9.31 6.95 -3.31
N LEU A 343 9.35 5.85 -4.02
CA LEU A 343 9.24 4.52 -3.45
C LEU A 343 10.09 3.56 -4.27
N VAL A 344 10.99 2.83 -3.61
CA VAL A 344 11.85 1.84 -4.27
C VAL A 344 11.52 0.46 -3.75
N ASN A 345 11.30 -0.48 -4.65
CA ASN A 345 10.81 -1.80 -4.32
C ASN A 345 11.40 -2.87 -5.24
N PHE A 346 11.17 -4.11 -4.87
CA PHE A 346 11.42 -5.25 -5.74
C PHE A 346 10.37 -6.33 -5.50
N LYS A 347 10.19 -7.20 -6.51
CA LYS A 347 9.20 -8.28 -6.47
C LYS A 347 9.48 -9.19 -5.28
N ASP A 348 8.44 -9.50 -4.54
CA ASP A 348 8.45 -10.59 -3.57
C ASP A 348 8.45 -11.92 -4.35
N ALA A 349 9.58 -12.65 -4.30
CA ALA A 349 9.74 -13.87 -5.07
C ALA A 349 8.82 -14.99 -4.58
N GLU A 350 8.59 -15.08 -3.27
CA GLU A 350 7.74 -16.09 -2.64
C GLU A 350 6.27 -15.83 -2.97
N ALA A 351 5.79 -14.62 -2.73
CA ALA A 351 4.43 -14.23 -3.05
C ALA A 351 4.17 -14.31 -4.57
N SER A 352 5.14 -13.93 -5.41
CA SER A 352 5.03 -14.06 -6.85
C SER A 352 4.87 -15.52 -7.30
N LEU A 353 5.64 -16.45 -6.72
CA LEU A 353 5.49 -17.88 -6.98
C LEU A 353 4.12 -18.39 -6.51
N ARG A 354 3.66 -17.95 -5.34
CA ARG A 354 2.35 -18.31 -4.80
C ARG A 354 1.21 -17.87 -5.73
N THR A 355 1.22 -16.61 -6.15
CA THR A 355 0.20 -16.07 -7.08
C THR A 355 0.28 -16.70 -8.47
N GLU A 356 1.47 -17.05 -8.97
CA GLU A 356 1.65 -17.81 -10.21
C GLU A 356 1.00 -19.20 -10.10
N LEU A 357 1.24 -19.95 -9.01
CA LEU A 357 0.64 -21.25 -8.77
C LEU A 357 -0.89 -21.18 -8.67
N ILE A 358 -1.43 -20.17 -8.00
CA ILE A 358 -2.87 -19.91 -7.93
C ILE A 358 -3.42 -19.67 -9.34
N SER A 359 -2.79 -18.78 -10.10
CA SER A 359 -3.20 -18.39 -11.45
C SER A 359 -3.12 -19.57 -12.46
N GLU A 360 -2.06 -20.38 -12.41
CA GLU A 360 -1.93 -21.59 -13.22
C GLU A 360 -3.05 -22.63 -12.95
N ASN A 361 -3.62 -22.61 -11.75
CA ASN A 361 -4.72 -23.48 -11.36
C ASN A 361 -6.10 -22.80 -11.40
N ALA A 362 -6.21 -21.58 -11.94
CA ALA A 362 -7.45 -20.79 -11.91
C ALA A 362 -8.65 -21.54 -12.52
N GLN A 363 -8.45 -22.28 -13.62
CA GLN A 363 -9.53 -23.09 -14.20
C GLN A 363 -9.98 -24.22 -13.28
N TRP A 364 -9.05 -24.86 -12.56
CA TRP A 364 -9.41 -25.90 -11.59
C TRP A 364 -10.29 -25.33 -10.47
N PHE A 365 -9.95 -24.15 -9.93
CA PHE A 365 -10.74 -23.48 -8.91
C PHE A 365 -12.13 -23.10 -9.42
N GLU A 366 -12.23 -22.55 -10.63
CA GLU A 366 -13.51 -22.23 -11.26
C GLU A 366 -14.39 -23.47 -11.41
N ASP A 367 -13.83 -24.56 -11.98
CA ASP A 367 -14.57 -25.79 -12.25
C ASP A 367 -15.06 -26.50 -10.99
N ASN A 368 -14.31 -26.39 -9.88
CA ASN A 368 -14.63 -27.03 -8.60
C ASN A 368 -15.37 -26.10 -7.61
N SER A 369 -15.69 -24.86 -8.00
CA SER A 369 -16.42 -23.95 -7.14
C SER A 369 -17.85 -24.45 -6.87
N PRO A 370 -18.46 -24.08 -5.73
CA PRO A 370 -19.84 -24.48 -5.39
C PRO A 370 -20.92 -23.77 -6.24
N VAL A 371 -20.49 -22.96 -7.19
CA VAL A 371 -21.32 -22.16 -8.08
C VAL A 371 -21.99 -23.04 -9.15
N ASP A 372 -23.24 -22.69 -9.52
CA ASP A 372 -23.95 -23.36 -10.64
C ASP A 372 -23.13 -23.27 -11.94
N SER A 373 -23.06 -24.39 -12.66
CA SER A 373 -22.29 -24.53 -13.91
C SER A 373 -22.62 -23.49 -14.98
N ARG A 374 -23.85 -22.95 -14.98
CA ARG A 374 -24.28 -21.87 -15.90
C ARG A 374 -23.53 -20.56 -15.67
N PHE A 375 -23.06 -20.33 -14.48
CA PHE A 375 -22.39 -19.10 -14.05
C PHE A 375 -20.87 -19.21 -14.04
N LYS A 376 -20.32 -20.41 -14.31
CA LYS A 376 -18.88 -20.65 -14.40
C LYS A 376 -18.32 -20.20 -15.75
N LYS A 377 -17.13 -19.60 -15.73
CA LYS A 377 -16.37 -19.32 -16.96
C LYS A 377 -15.87 -20.60 -17.59
N LYS A 378 -16.03 -20.72 -18.91
CA LYS A 378 -15.46 -21.84 -19.68
C LYS A 378 -13.94 -21.79 -19.78
N GLU A 379 -13.39 -20.60 -19.75
CA GLU A 379 -11.95 -20.32 -19.80
C GLU A 379 -11.64 -19.17 -18.86
N VAL A 380 -10.88 -19.46 -17.81
CA VAL A 380 -10.39 -18.47 -16.84
C VAL A 380 -8.99 -18.06 -17.27
N LYS A 381 -8.81 -16.78 -17.52
CA LYS A 381 -7.46 -16.19 -17.66
C LYS A 381 -6.99 -15.83 -16.25
N GLY A 382 -5.97 -16.52 -15.78
CA GLY A 382 -5.38 -16.21 -14.48
C GLY A 382 -4.87 -14.78 -14.44
N VAL A 383 -5.14 -14.08 -13.35
CA VAL A 383 -4.59 -12.77 -13.04
C VAL A 383 -3.50 -12.98 -12.01
N THR A 384 -2.33 -12.40 -12.23
CA THR A 384 -1.26 -12.40 -11.24
C THR A 384 -1.28 -11.07 -10.49
N ALA A 385 -1.55 -11.11 -9.19
CA ALA A 385 -1.30 -9.97 -8.34
C ALA A 385 0.21 -9.74 -8.23
N LYS A 386 0.63 -8.47 -8.27
CA LYS A 386 2.04 -8.12 -8.07
C LYS A 386 2.24 -7.77 -6.61
N VAL A 387 2.99 -8.60 -5.92
CA VAL A 387 3.39 -8.38 -4.52
C VAL A 387 4.85 -7.92 -4.50
N ILE A 388 5.11 -6.88 -3.74
CA ILE A 388 6.43 -6.25 -3.66
C ILE A 388 6.89 -6.07 -2.22
N ASN A 389 8.20 -6.01 -2.05
CA ASN A 389 8.87 -5.55 -0.83
C ASN A 389 9.49 -4.18 -1.08
N VAL A 390 9.11 -3.20 -0.27
CA VAL A 390 9.69 -1.86 -0.29
C VAL A 390 11.05 -1.89 0.37
N ALA A 391 12.02 -1.26 -0.29
CA ALA A 391 13.35 -1.01 0.25
C ALA A 391 13.47 0.39 0.87
N VAL A 392 12.90 1.43 0.23
CA VAL A 392 12.94 2.82 0.70
C VAL A 392 11.65 3.55 0.34
N LEU A 393 11.22 4.40 1.27
CA LEU A 393 10.09 5.34 1.15
C LEU A 393 10.62 6.78 1.18
N ALA A 394 10.01 7.68 0.43
CA ALA A 394 10.43 9.10 0.40
C ALA A 394 9.27 10.03 -0.02
N GLY A 395 9.43 11.32 0.25
CA GLY A 395 8.44 12.33 -0.09
C GLY A 395 7.11 12.09 0.60
N ASP A 396 6.02 12.17 -0.14
CA ASP A 396 4.65 11.99 0.40
C ASP A 396 4.38 10.55 0.91
N CYS A 397 5.18 9.57 0.46
CA CYS A 397 5.14 8.18 0.96
C CYS A 397 5.88 7.97 2.29
N TYR A 398 6.44 9.01 2.91
CA TYR A 398 7.31 8.87 4.09
C TYR A 398 7.11 9.99 5.11
N PRO A 399 7.01 9.70 6.40
CA PRO A 399 6.98 8.39 7.10
C PRO A 399 5.66 7.63 6.99
N ALA A 400 4.52 8.31 6.75
CA ALA A 400 3.25 7.64 6.47
C ALA A 400 3.31 7.01 5.06
N ALA A 401 3.03 5.71 4.97
CA ALA A 401 3.23 4.96 3.75
C ALA A 401 1.93 4.35 3.22
N PRO A 402 1.77 4.26 1.89
CA PRO A 402 0.70 3.46 1.29
C PRO A 402 0.96 1.96 1.53
N ILE A 403 -0.10 1.16 1.57
CA ILE A 403 -0.02 -0.31 1.62
C ILE A 403 -0.19 -0.96 0.23
N GLY A 404 -0.51 -0.15 -0.76
CA GLY A 404 -0.62 -0.54 -2.17
C GLY A 404 -0.59 0.69 -3.05
N ILE A 405 -0.25 0.52 -4.32
CA ILE A 405 -0.23 1.57 -5.34
C ILE A 405 -0.86 1.08 -6.64
N ASN A 406 -1.50 1.97 -7.36
CA ASN A 406 -2.07 1.69 -8.69
C ASN A 406 -1.82 2.88 -9.62
N LEU A 407 -0.76 2.83 -10.39
CA LEU A 407 -0.25 3.91 -11.23
C LEU A 407 -0.10 3.48 -12.71
N PRO A 408 -0.04 4.44 -13.64
CA PRO A 408 -0.13 5.90 -13.51
C PRO A 408 -1.56 6.40 -13.27
N ASN A 409 -1.69 7.67 -12.85
CA ASN A 409 -3.00 8.31 -12.62
C ASN A 409 -3.66 8.83 -13.91
N ALA A 410 -2.91 9.01 -15.00
CA ALA A 410 -3.46 9.50 -16.27
C ALA A 410 -4.45 8.49 -16.89
N ASP A 411 -5.73 8.83 -16.94
CA ASP A 411 -6.81 7.97 -17.41
C ASP A 411 -6.61 7.41 -18.82
N TRP A 412 -6.10 8.23 -19.74
CA TRP A 412 -5.86 7.78 -21.10
C TRP A 412 -4.74 6.73 -21.19
N ILE A 413 -3.66 6.87 -20.37
CA ILE A 413 -2.59 5.89 -20.30
C ILE A 413 -3.12 4.58 -19.72
N ARG A 414 -3.90 4.64 -18.63
CA ARG A 414 -4.54 3.46 -18.05
C ARG A 414 -5.41 2.72 -19.04
N ARG A 415 -6.20 3.46 -19.82
CA ARG A 415 -7.11 2.88 -20.82
C ARG A 415 -6.37 2.22 -22.00
N GLU A 416 -5.28 2.83 -22.49
CA GLU A 416 -4.60 2.41 -23.72
C GLU A 416 -3.38 1.51 -23.45
N HIS A 417 -2.70 1.69 -22.32
CA HIS A 417 -1.47 0.99 -21.97
C HIS A 417 -1.58 0.15 -20.68
N GLY A 418 -2.62 0.36 -19.89
CA GLY A 418 -2.82 -0.33 -18.61
C GLY A 418 -2.24 0.41 -17.43
N SER A 419 -2.16 -0.28 -16.29
CA SER A 419 -1.60 0.22 -15.03
C SER A 419 -0.81 -0.87 -14.30
N LYS A 420 0.07 -0.48 -13.39
CA LYS A 420 0.67 -1.37 -12.40
C LYS A 420 -0.09 -1.22 -11.08
N SER A 421 -0.73 -2.31 -10.64
CA SER A 421 -1.31 -2.43 -9.31
C SER A 421 -0.43 -3.39 -8.50
N VAL A 422 0.00 -2.96 -7.33
CA VAL A 422 0.88 -3.76 -6.47
C VAL A 422 0.48 -3.63 -5.01
N THR A 423 0.63 -4.73 -4.26
CA THR A 423 0.48 -4.77 -2.80
C THR A 423 1.85 -4.78 -2.14
N ILE A 424 2.02 -4.03 -1.05
CA ILE A 424 3.29 -3.88 -0.34
C ILE A 424 3.30 -4.83 0.86
N ALA A 425 3.86 -6.03 0.68
CA ALA A 425 3.79 -7.10 1.66
C ALA A 425 4.54 -6.80 2.96
N ASN A 426 5.77 -6.30 2.87
CA ASN A 426 6.59 -6.09 4.06
C ASN A 426 6.07 -4.95 4.96
N LEU A 427 5.41 -3.95 4.43
CA LEU A 427 4.77 -2.91 5.26
C LEU A 427 3.51 -3.44 5.95
N THR A 428 2.69 -4.21 5.23
CA THR A 428 1.52 -4.87 5.82
C THR A 428 1.94 -5.83 6.94
N SER A 429 2.99 -6.63 6.69
CA SER A 429 3.58 -7.50 7.71
C SER A 429 4.08 -6.72 8.93
N ALA A 430 4.78 -5.60 8.72
CA ALA A 430 5.29 -4.76 9.79
C ALA A 430 4.17 -4.15 10.66
N TYR A 431 3.06 -3.71 10.08
CA TYR A 431 1.88 -3.28 10.84
C TYR A 431 1.34 -4.39 11.74
N ASN A 432 1.24 -5.61 11.21
CA ASN A 432 0.73 -6.77 11.95
C ASN A 432 1.67 -7.17 13.09
N MET A 433 2.97 -7.20 12.84
CA MET A 433 3.98 -7.54 13.84
C MET A 433 4.06 -6.49 14.96
N ALA A 434 4.08 -5.21 14.61
CA ALA A 434 4.06 -4.11 15.57
C ALA A 434 2.80 -4.14 16.46
N ALA A 435 1.64 -4.49 15.88
CA ALA A 435 0.41 -4.65 16.65
C ALA A 435 0.49 -5.81 17.66
N GLN A 436 1.21 -6.89 17.34
CA GLN A 436 1.41 -8.02 18.25
C GLN A 436 2.43 -7.72 19.37
N GLU A 437 3.39 -6.84 19.14
CA GLU A 437 4.38 -6.41 20.15
C GLU A 437 3.75 -5.53 21.25
N SER A 438 2.63 -4.87 20.97
CA SER A 438 1.95 -4.04 21.95
C SER A 438 1.39 -4.92 23.09
N PRO A 439 1.67 -4.59 24.39
CA PRO A 439 1.12 -5.33 25.53
C PRO A 439 -0.41 -5.32 25.58
N LYS A 440 -1.00 -4.26 25.04
CA LYS A 440 -2.43 -4.10 24.84
C LYS A 440 -2.70 -4.10 23.33
N ASN A 441 -3.18 -5.20 22.81
CA ASN A 441 -3.46 -5.33 21.39
C ASN A 441 -4.87 -5.82 21.13
N GLN A 442 -5.35 -5.56 19.93
CA GLN A 442 -6.70 -5.89 19.53
C GLN A 442 -6.97 -7.40 19.56
N LEU A 443 -6.00 -8.23 19.16
CA LEU A 443 -6.13 -9.68 19.19
C LEU A 443 -6.34 -10.18 20.62
N GLY A 444 -5.51 -9.77 21.57
CA GLY A 444 -5.65 -10.15 22.98
C GLY A 444 -6.94 -9.67 23.65
N GLU A 445 -7.48 -8.52 23.23
CA GLU A 445 -8.73 -7.99 23.76
C GLU A 445 -9.97 -8.70 23.22
N PHE A 446 -9.98 -9.07 21.91
CA PHE A 446 -11.18 -9.53 21.23
C PHE A 446 -11.21 -11.02 20.87
N ALA A 447 -10.10 -11.76 21.00
CA ALA A 447 -10.08 -13.21 20.88
C ALA A 447 -10.65 -13.90 22.12
N TRP A 448 -11.31 -15.02 21.91
CA TRP A 448 -11.94 -15.75 23.02
C TRP A 448 -10.97 -16.54 23.90
N SER A 449 -9.93 -17.13 23.31
CA SER A 449 -9.03 -18.03 24.01
C SER A 449 -7.58 -17.86 23.59
N GLU A 450 -6.66 -18.36 24.43
CA GLU A 450 -5.22 -18.40 24.13
C GLU A 450 -4.90 -19.29 22.93
N GLU A 451 -5.71 -20.33 22.69
CA GLU A 451 -5.56 -21.21 21.52
C GLU A 451 -5.87 -20.43 20.22
N GLU A 452 -6.92 -19.60 20.21
CA GLU A 452 -7.25 -18.72 19.08
C GLU A 452 -6.11 -17.71 18.84
N ILE A 453 -5.60 -17.08 19.90
CA ILE A 453 -4.47 -16.14 19.82
C ILE A 453 -3.22 -16.85 19.26
N ALA A 454 -2.90 -18.03 19.76
CA ALA A 454 -1.74 -18.80 19.29
C ALA A 454 -1.85 -19.21 17.82
N LEU A 455 -3.05 -19.61 17.39
CA LEU A 455 -3.35 -19.97 16.01
C LEU A 455 -3.17 -18.78 15.06
N GLU A 456 -3.73 -17.62 15.44
CA GLU A 456 -3.62 -16.40 14.63
C GLU A 456 -2.18 -15.86 14.60
N LYS A 457 -1.44 -15.93 15.71
CA LYS A 457 0.00 -15.60 15.71
C LYS A 457 0.81 -16.51 14.81
N LYS A 458 0.47 -17.80 14.74
CA LYS A 458 1.21 -18.78 13.92
C LYS A 458 0.91 -18.65 12.42
N TYR A 459 -0.35 -18.46 12.05
CA TYR A 459 -0.80 -18.57 10.66
C TYR A 459 -1.42 -17.28 10.09
N GLY A 460 -1.78 -16.33 10.95
CA GLY A 460 -2.59 -15.18 10.56
C GLY A 460 -1.98 -14.34 9.43
N ALA A 461 -0.66 -14.08 9.47
CA ALA A 461 0.01 -13.34 8.41
C ALA A 461 -0.10 -14.08 7.07
N LEU A 462 0.31 -15.36 7.03
CA LEU A 462 0.25 -16.18 5.81
C LEU A 462 -1.17 -16.28 5.26
N THR A 463 -2.15 -16.54 6.12
CA THR A 463 -3.52 -16.78 5.68
C THR A 463 -4.26 -15.51 5.27
N ASN A 464 -3.90 -14.37 5.85
CA ASN A 464 -4.39 -13.07 5.41
C ASN A 464 -3.86 -12.71 4.01
N ASP A 465 -2.54 -12.89 3.78
CA ASP A 465 -1.93 -12.66 2.47
C ASP A 465 -2.54 -13.61 1.42
N LEU A 466 -2.69 -14.88 1.76
CA LEU A 466 -3.29 -15.86 0.86
C LEU A 466 -4.76 -15.57 0.57
N HIS A 467 -5.53 -15.11 1.55
CA HIS A 467 -6.90 -14.67 1.33
C HIS A 467 -6.94 -13.51 0.31
N THR A 468 -6.06 -12.52 0.47
CA THR A 468 -5.92 -11.43 -0.49
C THR A 468 -5.53 -11.92 -1.88
N ASP A 469 -4.54 -12.83 -1.98
CA ASP A 469 -4.13 -13.40 -3.27
C ASP A 469 -5.28 -14.15 -3.97
N LEU A 470 -6.06 -14.93 -3.22
CA LEU A 470 -7.22 -15.67 -3.74
C LEU A 470 -8.36 -14.72 -4.14
N HIS A 471 -8.61 -13.67 -3.36
CA HIS A 471 -9.56 -12.61 -3.65
C HIS A 471 -9.24 -11.95 -5.00
N GLU A 472 -8.00 -11.49 -5.18
CA GLU A 472 -7.56 -10.77 -6.38
C GLU A 472 -7.42 -11.70 -7.60
N CYS A 473 -6.70 -12.81 -7.44
CA CYS A 473 -6.36 -13.67 -8.58
C CYS A 473 -7.55 -14.51 -9.07
N LEU A 474 -8.41 -14.96 -8.19
CA LEU A 474 -9.51 -15.85 -8.48
C LEU A 474 -10.87 -15.21 -8.22
N GLY A 475 -11.05 -14.53 -7.10
CA GLY A 475 -12.31 -13.91 -6.72
C GLY A 475 -12.84 -13.03 -7.86
N HIS A 476 -12.18 -11.92 -8.17
CA HIS A 476 -12.58 -11.04 -9.28
C HIS A 476 -12.49 -11.71 -10.65
N GLY A 477 -11.59 -12.69 -10.80
CA GLY A 477 -11.40 -13.42 -12.04
C GLY A 477 -12.49 -14.44 -12.38
N SER A 478 -13.28 -14.93 -11.40
CA SER A 478 -14.24 -16.04 -11.54
C SER A 478 -15.63 -15.60 -12.00
N GLY A 479 -16.46 -16.59 -12.36
CA GLY A 479 -17.86 -16.40 -12.69
C GLY A 479 -18.14 -15.59 -13.96
N GLN A 480 -19.34 -15.70 -14.49
CA GLN A 480 -19.77 -14.96 -15.68
C GLN A 480 -21.22 -14.52 -15.56
N LEU A 481 -21.57 -13.43 -16.25
CA LEU A 481 -22.95 -13.01 -16.42
C LEU A 481 -23.67 -13.92 -17.42
N LEU A 482 -24.96 -14.10 -17.25
CA LEU A 482 -25.79 -14.74 -18.27
C LEU A 482 -25.91 -13.82 -19.50
N PRO A 483 -26.07 -14.42 -20.70
CA PRO A 483 -26.31 -13.64 -21.91
C PRO A 483 -27.50 -12.68 -21.76
N GLY A 484 -27.28 -11.41 -22.00
CA GLY A 484 -28.27 -10.34 -21.89
C GLY A 484 -28.33 -9.65 -20.53
N THR A 485 -27.61 -10.10 -19.51
CA THR A 485 -27.48 -9.41 -18.24
C THR A 485 -26.58 -8.18 -18.38
N SER A 486 -27.08 -7.01 -17.96
CA SER A 486 -26.26 -5.78 -17.94
C SER A 486 -25.18 -5.86 -16.85
N PRO A 487 -23.94 -5.46 -17.10
CA PRO A 487 -22.91 -5.32 -16.07
C PRO A 487 -23.33 -4.42 -14.90
N ASN A 488 -24.21 -3.44 -15.16
CA ASN A 488 -24.69 -2.49 -14.17
C ASN A 488 -26.05 -2.86 -13.56
N ALA A 489 -26.50 -4.11 -13.74
CA ALA A 489 -27.85 -4.54 -13.31
C ALA A 489 -28.07 -4.40 -11.80
N LEU A 490 -27.02 -4.47 -10.98
CA LEU A 490 -27.09 -4.40 -9.52
C LEU A 490 -26.97 -2.96 -8.98
N GLY A 491 -26.76 -1.96 -9.84
CA GLY A 491 -26.70 -0.54 -9.45
C GLY A 491 -25.77 -0.27 -8.28
N GLU A 492 -26.25 0.45 -7.28
CA GLU A 492 -25.51 0.86 -6.07
C GLU A 492 -25.04 -0.30 -5.17
N TYR A 493 -25.61 -1.49 -5.33
CA TYR A 493 -25.23 -2.69 -4.57
C TYR A 493 -24.11 -3.49 -5.24
N SER A 494 -23.71 -3.11 -6.46
CA SER A 494 -22.77 -3.87 -7.29
C SER A 494 -21.40 -4.02 -6.63
N SER A 495 -20.86 -2.95 -6.06
CA SER A 495 -19.53 -2.98 -5.45
C SER A 495 -19.50 -3.90 -4.22
N ALA A 496 -20.41 -3.70 -3.27
CA ALA A 496 -20.47 -4.54 -2.06
C ALA A 496 -20.66 -6.04 -2.39
N LEU A 497 -21.49 -6.36 -3.39
CA LEU A 497 -21.72 -7.75 -3.81
C LEU A 497 -20.54 -8.34 -4.57
N GLU A 498 -19.79 -7.53 -5.32
CA GLU A 498 -18.56 -7.99 -5.98
C GLU A 498 -17.48 -8.32 -4.97
N GLU A 499 -17.25 -7.46 -3.98
CA GLU A 499 -16.31 -7.71 -2.90
C GLU A 499 -16.73 -8.93 -2.07
N THR A 500 -18.02 -9.04 -1.73
CA THR A 500 -18.57 -10.24 -1.07
C THR A 500 -18.28 -11.52 -1.86
N ARG A 501 -18.42 -11.50 -3.17
CA ARG A 501 -18.15 -12.64 -4.04
C ARG A 501 -16.67 -13.01 -4.07
N ALA A 502 -15.79 -12.00 -4.14
CA ALA A 502 -14.36 -12.20 -4.19
C ALA A 502 -13.82 -12.74 -2.86
N ASP A 503 -14.25 -12.16 -1.73
CA ASP A 503 -13.90 -12.64 -0.38
C ASP A 503 -14.40 -14.07 -0.13
N LEU A 504 -15.63 -14.38 -0.48
CA LEU A 504 -16.20 -15.72 -0.34
C LEU A 504 -15.44 -16.77 -1.17
N PHE A 505 -15.00 -16.41 -2.37
CA PHE A 505 -14.19 -17.29 -3.20
C PHE A 505 -12.85 -17.59 -2.52
N GLY A 506 -12.19 -16.57 -2.00
CA GLY A 506 -10.97 -16.70 -1.22
C GLY A 506 -11.16 -17.57 0.03
N LEU A 507 -12.14 -17.26 0.85
CA LEU A 507 -12.45 -18.00 2.08
C LEU A 507 -12.79 -19.47 1.80
N TYR A 508 -13.63 -19.75 0.81
CA TYR A 508 -14.02 -21.11 0.47
C TYR A 508 -12.82 -21.98 0.10
N TYR A 509 -11.89 -21.43 -0.69
CA TYR A 509 -10.71 -22.17 -1.16
C TYR A 509 -9.55 -22.18 -0.19
N LEU A 510 -9.43 -21.22 0.70
CA LEU A 510 -8.41 -21.22 1.75
C LEU A 510 -8.42 -22.50 2.59
N ALA A 511 -9.59 -23.08 2.80
CA ALA A 511 -9.81 -24.35 3.52
C ALA A 511 -9.78 -25.58 2.60
N ASP A 512 -9.42 -25.46 1.33
CA ASP A 512 -9.39 -26.59 0.40
C ASP A 512 -8.06 -27.35 0.48
N PRO A 513 -8.08 -28.71 0.54
CA PRO A 513 -6.86 -29.52 0.50
C PRO A 513 -5.94 -29.21 -0.67
N LYS A 514 -6.45 -28.62 -1.75
CA LYS A 514 -5.66 -28.16 -2.89
C LYS A 514 -4.59 -27.16 -2.51
N MET A 515 -4.80 -26.33 -1.47
CA MET A 515 -3.81 -25.39 -0.96
C MET A 515 -2.58 -26.10 -0.38
N VAL A 516 -2.78 -27.21 0.33
CA VAL A 516 -1.69 -28.06 0.84
C VAL A 516 -1.03 -28.84 -0.29
N GLU A 517 -1.82 -29.38 -1.24
CA GLU A 517 -1.29 -30.07 -2.44
C GLU A 517 -0.36 -29.18 -3.27
N LEU A 518 -0.72 -27.91 -3.43
CA LEU A 518 0.09 -26.91 -4.13
C LEU A 518 1.31 -26.42 -3.32
N GLY A 519 1.40 -26.80 -2.03
CA GLY A 519 2.46 -26.33 -1.13
C GLY A 519 2.33 -24.86 -0.72
N ILE A 520 1.14 -24.27 -0.88
CA ILE A 520 0.86 -22.86 -0.57
C ILE A 520 0.65 -22.66 0.93
N VAL A 521 0.03 -23.63 1.61
CA VAL A 521 -0.10 -23.66 3.07
C VAL A 521 0.58 -24.90 3.64
N PRO A 522 1.11 -24.83 4.87
CA PRO A 522 1.86 -25.97 5.45
C PRO A 522 0.97 -27.13 5.87
N ASP A 523 -0.26 -26.87 6.30
CA ASP A 523 -1.20 -27.86 6.83
C ASP A 523 -2.64 -27.35 6.82
N MET A 524 -3.58 -28.25 7.13
CA MET A 524 -5.03 -27.96 7.16
C MET A 524 -5.51 -27.26 8.45
N GLU A 525 -4.61 -26.84 9.33
CA GLU A 525 -4.98 -26.02 10.49
C GLU A 525 -4.92 -24.50 10.17
N ALA A 526 -4.12 -24.13 9.14
CA ALA A 526 -3.83 -22.74 8.83
C ALA A 526 -5.10 -21.90 8.56
N TYR A 527 -6.06 -22.40 7.76
CA TYR A 527 -7.26 -21.66 7.40
C TYR A 527 -8.13 -21.22 8.58
N LYS A 528 -8.06 -21.96 9.71
CA LYS A 528 -8.82 -21.66 10.91
C LYS A 528 -8.49 -20.30 11.50
N ALA A 529 -7.23 -19.86 11.37
CA ALA A 529 -6.79 -18.53 11.79
C ALA A 529 -7.53 -17.42 11.03
N GLN A 530 -7.61 -17.55 9.71
CA GLN A 530 -8.32 -16.57 8.86
C GLN A 530 -9.83 -16.59 9.13
N TYR A 531 -10.43 -17.75 9.28
CA TYR A 531 -11.87 -17.87 9.55
C TYR A 531 -12.25 -17.21 10.86
N ALA A 532 -11.52 -17.48 11.95
CA ALA A 532 -11.75 -16.85 13.25
C ALA A 532 -11.58 -15.33 13.19
N SER A 533 -10.49 -14.87 12.59
CA SER A 533 -10.21 -13.45 12.41
C SER A 533 -11.25 -12.75 11.54
N PHE A 534 -11.65 -13.36 10.41
CA PHE A 534 -12.62 -12.79 9.49
C PHE A 534 -14.00 -12.62 10.12
N ILE A 535 -14.50 -13.65 10.83
CA ILE A 535 -15.77 -13.59 11.53
C ILE A 535 -15.77 -12.53 12.64
N ARG A 536 -14.72 -12.51 13.47
CA ARG A 536 -14.55 -11.51 14.53
C ARG A 536 -14.49 -10.09 13.96
N ASN A 537 -13.75 -9.90 12.87
CA ASN A 537 -13.63 -8.61 12.20
C ASN A 537 -14.99 -8.19 11.58
N GLY A 538 -15.62 -9.06 10.81
CA GLY A 538 -16.84 -8.75 10.06
C GLY A 538 -18.01 -8.36 10.94
N ILE A 539 -18.22 -9.06 12.06
CA ILE A 539 -19.35 -8.80 12.98
C ILE A 539 -19.03 -7.68 13.98
N PHE A 540 -17.77 -7.48 14.35
CA PHE A 540 -17.45 -6.72 15.55
C PHE A 540 -16.31 -5.72 15.38
N THR A 541 -15.05 -6.17 15.19
CA THR A 541 -13.88 -5.32 15.39
C THR A 541 -13.65 -4.26 14.31
N GLN A 542 -14.17 -4.44 13.10
CA GLN A 542 -14.06 -3.42 12.06
C GLN A 542 -14.84 -2.13 12.36
N PHE A 543 -15.85 -2.19 13.23
CA PHE A 543 -16.70 -1.03 13.53
C PHE A 543 -16.01 0.02 14.41
N THR A 544 -14.79 -0.23 14.88
CA THR A 544 -13.91 0.80 15.44
C THR A 544 -13.61 1.94 14.45
N ARG A 545 -13.85 1.73 13.14
CA ARG A 545 -13.65 2.72 12.07
C ARG A 545 -14.92 3.51 11.72
N VAL A 546 -16.05 3.20 12.38
CA VAL A 546 -17.34 3.84 12.12
C VAL A 546 -17.72 4.66 13.33
N GLU A 547 -18.17 5.90 13.11
CA GLU A 547 -18.70 6.74 14.19
C GLU A 547 -19.97 6.13 14.78
N LEU A 548 -20.10 6.17 16.10
CA LEU A 548 -21.22 5.54 16.83
C LEU A 548 -22.58 5.98 16.27
N GLY A 549 -23.40 4.99 15.92
CA GLY A 549 -24.74 5.20 15.39
C GLY A 549 -24.79 5.51 13.89
N LYS A 550 -23.65 5.58 13.20
CA LYS A 550 -23.63 5.68 11.74
C LYS A 550 -23.77 4.31 11.09
N LYS A 551 -24.15 4.32 9.82
CA LYS A 551 -24.28 3.13 8.99
C LYS A 551 -22.92 2.72 8.42
N ASN A 552 -22.78 1.43 8.16
CA ASN A 552 -21.65 0.86 7.45
C ASN A 552 -21.83 1.09 5.93
N MET A 553 -21.04 1.97 5.34
CA MET A 553 -21.22 2.42 3.96
C MET A 553 -20.04 2.07 3.02
N GLU A 554 -18.88 1.69 3.54
CA GLU A 554 -17.71 1.33 2.75
C GLU A 554 -17.83 -0.13 2.26
N SER A 555 -17.52 -0.37 0.98
CA SER A 555 -17.81 -1.64 0.29
C SER A 555 -17.14 -2.86 0.92
N HIS A 556 -15.84 -2.74 1.28
CA HIS A 556 -15.12 -3.84 1.93
C HIS A 556 -15.56 -4.08 3.39
N MET A 557 -16.07 -3.07 4.07
CA MET A 557 -16.66 -3.26 5.39
C MET A 557 -18.07 -3.85 5.28
N GLN A 558 -18.79 -3.51 4.21
CA GLN A 558 -20.11 -4.10 3.91
C GLN A 558 -20.00 -5.58 3.58
N ASP A 559 -19.01 -5.97 2.75
CA ASP A 559 -18.81 -7.37 2.38
C ASP A 559 -18.52 -8.25 3.60
N ARG A 560 -17.54 -7.85 4.42
CA ARG A 560 -17.13 -8.58 5.63
C ARG A 560 -18.29 -8.73 6.61
N LYS A 561 -19.07 -7.66 6.79
CA LYS A 561 -20.25 -7.71 7.65
C LYS A 561 -21.31 -8.64 7.07
N LEU A 562 -21.61 -8.53 5.79
CA LEU A 562 -22.59 -9.37 5.12
C LEU A 562 -22.24 -10.85 5.30
N ILE A 563 -21.03 -11.25 4.97
CA ILE A 563 -20.57 -12.64 5.07
C ILE A 563 -20.65 -13.12 6.52
N ALA A 564 -20.07 -12.38 7.44
CA ALA A 564 -19.98 -12.83 8.83
C ALA A 564 -21.35 -12.87 9.52
N GLN A 565 -22.18 -11.83 9.33
CA GLN A 565 -23.55 -11.77 9.90
C GLN A 565 -24.46 -12.85 9.30
N TRP A 566 -24.41 -13.03 7.98
CA TRP A 566 -25.22 -14.07 7.31
C TRP A 566 -24.84 -15.47 7.81
N CYS A 567 -23.54 -15.79 7.87
CA CYS A 567 -23.08 -17.07 8.38
C CYS A 567 -23.44 -17.28 9.86
N TYR A 568 -23.34 -16.23 10.69
CA TYR A 568 -23.76 -16.28 12.08
C TYR A 568 -25.24 -16.65 12.20
N GLU A 569 -26.12 -15.97 11.48
CA GLU A 569 -27.58 -16.22 11.56
C GLU A 569 -27.96 -17.56 10.96
N LYS A 570 -27.39 -17.96 9.83
CA LYS A 570 -27.69 -19.26 9.19
C LYS A 570 -27.15 -20.44 10.00
N GLY A 571 -26.00 -20.27 10.62
CA GLY A 571 -25.36 -21.31 11.45
C GLY A 571 -25.87 -21.41 12.89
N LEU A 572 -26.88 -20.61 13.31
CA LEU A 572 -27.36 -20.58 14.69
C LEU A 572 -27.88 -21.94 15.16
N ALA A 573 -28.64 -22.65 14.31
CA ALA A 573 -29.24 -23.94 14.67
C ALA A 573 -28.20 -25.02 14.97
N ASP A 574 -27.09 -24.98 14.29
CA ASP A 574 -25.96 -25.93 14.38
C ASP A 574 -24.84 -25.39 15.25
N ASN A 575 -24.99 -24.20 15.85
CA ASN A 575 -24.01 -23.53 16.70
C ASN A 575 -22.63 -23.37 16.03
N VAL A 576 -22.63 -23.03 14.74
CA VAL A 576 -21.41 -22.88 13.93
C VAL A 576 -20.57 -21.71 14.44
N ILE A 577 -21.23 -20.58 14.71
CA ILE A 577 -20.65 -19.39 15.34
C ILE A 577 -21.47 -19.09 16.59
N GLU A 578 -20.79 -18.91 17.72
CA GLU A 578 -21.42 -18.64 19.00
C GLU A 578 -21.08 -17.24 19.52
N LYS A 579 -22.11 -16.48 19.92
CA LYS A 579 -21.93 -15.25 20.66
C LYS A 579 -21.76 -15.58 22.15
N LYS A 580 -20.56 -15.42 22.69
CA LYS A 580 -20.22 -15.66 24.11
C LYS A 580 -20.05 -14.34 24.86
N VAL A 581 -20.29 -14.41 26.17
CA VAL A 581 -20.03 -13.29 27.07
C VAL A 581 -19.14 -13.73 28.23
N ARG A 582 -18.08 -12.98 28.51
CA ARG A 582 -17.19 -13.18 29.64
C ARG A 582 -16.86 -11.81 30.24
N ASP A 583 -17.08 -11.67 31.55
CA ASP A 583 -16.81 -10.41 32.28
C ASP A 583 -17.51 -9.19 31.67
N GLY A 584 -18.74 -9.38 31.15
CA GLY A 584 -19.53 -8.34 30.51
C GLY A 584 -19.06 -7.98 29.09
N LYS A 585 -18.07 -8.67 28.53
CA LYS A 585 -17.53 -8.46 27.19
C LYS A 585 -18.05 -9.52 26.20
N THR A 586 -18.43 -9.09 25.02
CA THR A 586 -18.93 -9.94 23.92
C THR A 586 -17.79 -10.50 23.08
N TYR A 587 -17.93 -11.74 22.66
CA TYR A 587 -17.03 -12.45 21.75
C TYR A 587 -17.82 -13.26 20.73
N PHE A 588 -17.26 -13.41 19.52
CA PHE A 588 -17.80 -14.28 18.48
C PHE A 588 -16.79 -15.39 18.20
N VAL A 589 -17.21 -16.63 18.42
CA VAL A 589 -16.35 -17.82 18.44
C VAL A 589 -16.82 -18.80 17.37
N VAL A 590 -15.92 -19.24 16.51
CA VAL A 590 -16.19 -20.29 15.52
C VAL A 590 -16.05 -21.64 16.20
N ASN A 591 -17.13 -22.38 16.31
CA ASN A 591 -17.15 -23.73 16.92
C ASN A 591 -16.97 -24.84 15.87
N ASP A 592 -17.48 -24.64 14.64
CA ASP A 592 -17.38 -25.62 13.56
C ASP A 592 -16.88 -24.96 12.26
N PHE A 593 -15.59 -25.16 11.98
CA PHE A 593 -14.91 -24.58 10.83
C PHE A 593 -15.32 -25.22 9.49
N GLU A 594 -15.65 -26.53 9.49
CA GLU A 594 -16.09 -27.22 8.28
C GLU A 594 -17.52 -26.81 7.91
N ALA A 595 -18.41 -26.71 8.89
CA ALA A 595 -19.75 -26.18 8.67
C ALA A 595 -19.71 -24.72 8.19
N LEU A 596 -18.79 -23.90 8.74
CA LEU A 596 -18.58 -22.51 8.28
C LEU A 596 -18.13 -22.45 6.82
N ARG A 597 -17.22 -23.34 6.40
CA ARG A 597 -16.84 -23.47 4.98
C ARG A 597 -18.03 -23.77 4.10
N GLY A 598 -18.93 -24.66 4.55
CA GLY A 598 -20.18 -24.97 3.87
C GLY A 598 -21.04 -23.75 3.68
N LEU A 599 -21.21 -22.94 4.73
CA LEU A 599 -21.97 -21.68 4.67
C LEU A 599 -21.35 -20.66 3.71
N PHE A 600 -20.01 -20.53 3.67
CA PHE A 600 -19.36 -19.70 2.67
C PHE A 600 -19.64 -20.16 1.24
N GLY A 601 -19.67 -21.47 1.01
CA GLY A 601 -20.01 -22.03 -0.29
C GLY A 601 -21.46 -21.77 -0.70
N GLU A 602 -22.41 -21.88 0.22
CA GLU A 602 -23.82 -21.57 -0.03
C GLU A 602 -24.03 -20.09 -0.37
N LEU A 603 -23.42 -19.20 0.40
CA LEU A 603 -23.52 -17.76 0.15
C LEU A 603 -22.82 -17.37 -1.15
N LEU A 604 -21.65 -17.96 -1.47
CA LEU A 604 -20.97 -17.75 -2.74
C LEU A 604 -21.85 -18.13 -3.93
N ALA A 605 -22.51 -19.27 -3.87
CA ALA A 605 -23.42 -19.73 -4.92
C ALA A 605 -24.57 -18.73 -5.13
N GLU A 606 -25.17 -18.22 -4.05
CA GLU A 606 -26.26 -17.24 -4.12
C GLU A 606 -25.79 -15.87 -4.63
N VAL A 607 -24.66 -15.34 -4.14
CA VAL A 607 -24.12 -14.05 -4.60
C VAL A 607 -23.73 -14.13 -6.08
N GLN A 608 -23.15 -15.25 -6.51
CA GLN A 608 -22.84 -15.46 -7.94
C GLN A 608 -24.12 -15.54 -8.77
N ARG A 609 -25.17 -16.21 -8.30
CA ARG A 609 -26.47 -16.23 -8.98
C ARG A 609 -27.03 -14.82 -9.15
N ILE A 610 -27.08 -14.05 -8.06
CA ILE A 610 -27.56 -12.65 -8.05
C ILE A 610 -26.83 -11.83 -9.10
N LYS A 611 -25.48 -11.92 -9.12
CA LYS A 611 -24.66 -11.20 -10.09
C LYS A 611 -24.90 -11.67 -11.51
N SER A 612 -24.91 -12.99 -11.73
CA SER A 612 -25.01 -13.59 -13.08
C SER A 612 -26.34 -13.32 -13.73
N GLU A 613 -27.43 -13.31 -12.97
CA GLU A 613 -28.79 -13.05 -13.42
C GLU A 613 -29.15 -11.55 -13.40
N GLY A 614 -28.35 -10.71 -12.72
CA GLY A 614 -28.66 -9.29 -12.54
C GLY A 614 -29.88 -9.08 -11.62
N ASP A 615 -30.05 -9.95 -10.62
CA ASP A 615 -31.19 -9.90 -9.69
C ASP A 615 -31.03 -8.77 -8.66
N TYR A 616 -31.35 -7.56 -9.11
CA TYR A 616 -31.26 -6.35 -8.29
C TYR A 616 -31.99 -6.46 -6.95
N GLN A 617 -33.21 -7.06 -6.94
CA GLN A 617 -34.03 -7.11 -5.73
C GLN A 617 -33.41 -8.06 -4.69
N ALA A 618 -32.90 -9.21 -5.11
CA ALA A 618 -32.20 -10.12 -4.21
C ALA A 618 -30.89 -9.49 -3.68
N GLY A 619 -30.14 -8.84 -4.55
CA GLY A 619 -28.93 -8.13 -4.16
C GLY A 619 -29.18 -7.02 -3.14
N LYS A 620 -30.18 -6.16 -3.41
CA LYS A 620 -30.64 -5.14 -2.46
C LYS A 620 -31.01 -5.74 -1.11
N ASN A 621 -31.84 -6.77 -1.10
CA ASN A 621 -32.33 -7.40 0.14
C ASN A 621 -31.14 -7.97 0.94
N LEU A 622 -30.18 -8.60 0.27
CA LEU A 622 -29.02 -9.20 0.92
C LEU A 622 -28.14 -8.12 1.59
N VAL A 623 -27.79 -7.06 0.85
CA VAL A 623 -26.95 -5.97 1.37
C VAL A 623 -27.65 -5.18 2.47
N GLU A 624 -28.91 -4.77 2.26
CA GLU A 624 -29.65 -3.98 3.26
C GLU A 624 -29.91 -4.76 4.56
N THR A 625 -30.10 -6.08 4.46
CA THR A 625 -30.32 -6.91 5.65
C THR A 625 -29.04 -7.15 6.44
N TYR A 626 -27.95 -7.48 5.77
CA TYR A 626 -26.76 -8.01 6.45
C TYR A 626 -25.56 -7.06 6.50
N ALA A 627 -25.46 -6.06 5.59
CA ALA A 627 -24.26 -5.25 5.46
C ALA A 627 -24.33 -3.87 6.13
N VAL A 628 -25.48 -3.19 6.06
CA VAL A 628 -25.59 -1.74 6.29
C VAL A 628 -25.76 -1.36 7.77
N ASN A 629 -26.67 -2.03 8.48
CA ASN A 629 -27.03 -1.64 9.83
C ASN A 629 -26.12 -2.30 10.87
N ILE A 630 -25.60 -1.52 11.80
CA ILE A 630 -24.77 -2.00 12.91
C ILE A 630 -25.62 -2.00 14.18
N ASP A 631 -25.56 -3.08 14.96
CA ASP A 631 -26.21 -3.12 16.28
C ASP A 631 -25.57 -2.06 17.18
N TYR A 632 -26.39 -1.18 17.74
CA TYR A 632 -25.94 0.00 18.47
C TYR A 632 -25.17 -0.36 19.76
N GLU A 633 -25.66 -1.33 20.53
CA GLU A 633 -25.01 -1.71 21.79
C GLU A 633 -23.69 -2.42 21.54
N LEU A 634 -23.66 -3.27 20.52
CA LEU A 634 -22.43 -3.95 20.08
C LEU A 634 -21.40 -2.94 19.54
N HIS A 635 -21.85 -1.95 18.77
CA HIS A 635 -21.02 -0.87 18.24
C HIS A 635 -20.41 -0.03 19.37
N LYS A 636 -21.25 0.34 20.34
CA LYS A 636 -20.78 1.08 21.53
C LYS A 636 -19.75 0.26 22.33
N GLU A 637 -20.02 -1.03 22.55
CA GLU A 637 -19.11 -1.93 23.27
C GLU A 637 -17.73 -1.99 22.60
N VAL A 638 -17.67 -2.19 21.26
CA VAL A 638 -16.39 -2.30 20.57
C VAL A 638 -15.59 -1.00 20.62
N LEU A 639 -16.26 0.15 20.48
CA LEU A 639 -15.62 1.46 20.59
C LEU A 639 -15.05 1.71 22.00
N ASP A 640 -15.83 1.42 23.05
CA ASP A 640 -15.39 1.59 24.44
C ASP A 640 -14.20 0.66 24.77
N ARG A 641 -14.24 -0.60 24.32
CA ARG A 641 -13.15 -1.56 24.52
C ARG A 641 -11.90 -1.15 23.76
N TYR A 642 -12.04 -0.75 22.50
CA TYR A 642 -10.91 -0.29 21.69
C TYR A 642 -10.26 0.96 22.28
N ALA A 643 -11.06 1.94 22.73
CA ALA A 643 -10.57 3.14 23.39
C ALA A 643 -9.77 2.82 24.67
N SER A 644 -10.19 1.77 25.43
CA SER A 644 -9.49 1.33 26.65
C SER A 644 -8.10 0.75 26.39
N LEU A 645 -7.80 0.34 25.16
CA LEU A 645 -6.48 -0.14 24.77
C LEU A 645 -5.47 1.00 24.67
N GLY A 646 -5.93 2.24 24.42
CA GLY A 646 -5.05 3.40 24.24
C GLY A 646 -4.11 3.29 23.06
N LEU A 647 -4.50 2.54 22.02
CA LEU A 647 -3.70 2.35 20.81
C LEU A 647 -3.57 3.67 20.05
N LYS A 648 -2.41 3.91 19.48
CA LYS A 648 -2.20 5.08 18.63
C LYS A 648 -2.88 4.85 17.28
N PRO A 649 -3.76 5.76 16.82
CA PRO A 649 -4.57 5.56 15.62
C PRO A 649 -3.75 5.62 14.33
N TYR A 650 -2.66 6.39 14.31
CA TYR A 650 -1.84 6.58 13.12
C TYR A 650 -0.46 5.97 13.30
N GLY A 651 0.16 5.58 12.18
CA GLY A 651 1.48 5.00 12.21
C GLY A 651 2.26 5.27 10.93
N GLY A 652 3.57 5.24 11.07
CA GLY A 652 4.48 5.35 9.95
C GLY A 652 5.79 4.61 10.23
N PHE A 653 6.70 4.70 9.29
CA PHE A 653 7.90 3.88 9.27
C PHE A 653 9.17 4.72 9.31
N VAL A 654 10.23 4.13 9.84
CA VAL A 654 11.60 4.51 9.53
C VAL A 654 12.14 3.59 8.44
N ASN A 655 12.90 4.16 7.50
CA ASN A 655 13.55 3.39 6.45
C ASN A 655 14.72 2.56 7.00
N PRO A 656 14.98 1.39 6.43
CA PRO A 656 16.30 0.78 6.54
C PRO A 656 17.34 1.57 5.74
N ASP A 657 18.61 1.47 6.14
CA ASP A 657 19.73 2.02 5.41
C ASP A 657 20.37 0.95 4.52
N ILE A 658 20.62 1.30 3.26
CA ILE A 658 21.32 0.45 2.31
C ILE A 658 22.79 0.87 2.31
N VAL A 659 23.66 0.05 2.90
CA VAL A 659 25.05 0.39 3.16
C VAL A 659 25.99 -0.38 2.23
N PRO A 660 26.82 0.30 1.41
CA PRO A 660 27.77 -0.36 0.53
C PRO A 660 28.91 -1.03 1.32
N VAL A 661 29.11 -2.32 1.08
CA VAL A 661 30.22 -3.11 1.65
C VAL A 661 31.42 -3.00 0.73
N LYS A 662 32.54 -2.45 1.25
CA LYS A 662 33.74 -2.23 0.46
C LYS A 662 34.87 -3.18 0.85
N LYS A 663 35.56 -3.77 -0.16
CA LYS A 663 36.81 -4.50 -0.02
C LYS A 663 37.85 -3.91 -0.96
N LEU A 664 38.98 -3.56 -0.43
CA LEU A 664 40.07 -2.93 -1.20
C LEU A 664 39.62 -1.70 -2.02
N GLY A 665 38.69 -0.89 -1.44
CA GLY A 665 38.18 0.33 -2.07
C GLY A 665 37.07 0.09 -3.12
N LYS A 666 36.71 -1.16 -3.43
CA LYS A 666 35.61 -1.51 -4.37
C LYS A 666 34.39 -1.98 -3.60
N VAL A 667 33.22 -1.57 -4.05
CA VAL A 667 31.96 -2.12 -3.56
C VAL A 667 31.85 -3.57 -4.01
N VAL A 668 31.60 -4.47 -3.06
CA VAL A 668 31.47 -5.91 -3.30
C VAL A 668 30.12 -6.47 -2.91
N ASP A 669 29.34 -5.72 -2.13
CA ASP A 669 27.96 -6.02 -1.75
C ASP A 669 27.29 -4.78 -1.16
N TYR A 670 25.98 -4.88 -0.89
CA TYR A 670 25.20 -3.92 -0.11
C TYR A 670 24.44 -4.67 0.98
N ARG A 671 24.43 -4.14 2.19
CA ARG A 671 23.70 -4.72 3.33
C ARG A 671 22.61 -3.77 3.81
N ILE A 672 21.57 -4.33 4.41
CA ILE A 672 20.52 -3.59 5.10
C ILE A 672 20.93 -3.37 6.55
N GLU A 673 20.84 -2.14 7.02
CA GLU A 673 20.95 -1.75 8.41
C GLU A 673 19.63 -1.09 8.84
N TYR A 674 19.13 -1.44 10.05
CA TYR A 674 17.83 -0.96 10.51
C TYR A 674 18.02 0.15 11.53
N ALA A 675 17.35 1.28 11.33
CA ALA A 675 17.36 2.38 12.27
C ALA A 675 16.69 2.00 13.61
N ASP A 676 17.30 2.40 14.71
CA ASP A 676 16.78 2.14 16.06
C ASP A 676 16.03 3.36 16.66
N SER A 677 16.19 4.54 16.08
CA SER A 677 15.61 5.79 16.54
C SER A 677 15.01 6.57 15.37
N TYR A 678 13.77 6.98 15.55
CA TYR A 678 13.07 7.85 14.60
C TYR A 678 13.74 9.23 14.53
N LEU A 679 13.99 9.83 15.69
CA LEU A 679 14.54 11.17 15.75
C LEU A 679 15.94 11.26 15.13
N ASP A 680 16.79 10.25 15.40
CA ASP A 680 18.14 10.22 14.85
C ASP A 680 18.12 10.11 13.31
N GLN A 681 17.21 9.29 12.76
CA GLN A 681 17.06 9.21 11.29
C GLN A 681 16.60 10.55 10.70
N MET A 682 15.65 11.26 11.35
CA MET A 682 15.22 12.56 10.86
C MET A 682 16.35 13.58 10.84
N LEU A 683 17.18 13.60 11.88
CA LEU A 683 18.33 14.49 11.99
C LEU A 683 19.44 14.10 10.99
N GLU A 684 19.69 12.82 10.79
CA GLU A 684 20.65 12.33 9.79
C GLU A 684 20.19 12.71 8.37
N TYR A 685 18.91 12.49 8.06
CA TYR A 685 18.34 12.88 6.77
C TYR A 685 18.41 14.38 6.53
N GLY A 686 18.23 15.20 7.58
CA GLY A 686 18.43 16.64 7.52
C GLY A 686 19.85 17.04 7.13
N LYS A 687 20.85 16.33 7.63
CA LYS A 687 22.28 16.58 7.30
C LYS A 687 22.65 16.07 5.90
N LYS A 688 22.12 14.90 5.49
CA LYS A 688 22.61 14.20 4.28
C LYS A 688 21.84 14.62 3.03
N TYR A 689 20.53 14.85 3.14
CA TYR A 689 19.64 15.03 2.00
C TYR A 689 18.98 16.42 1.93
N SER A 690 19.42 17.39 2.71
CA SER A 690 18.99 18.78 2.58
C SER A 690 19.62 19.40 1.33
N THR A 691 18.78 19.86 0.42
CA THR A 691 19.18 20.37 -0.91
C THR A 691 18.63 21.76 -1.21
N LEU A 692 17.60 22.21 -0.52
CA LEU A 692 16.86 23.47 -0.73
C LEU A 692 17.04 24.46 0.41
#